data_081436bc8597a7fb69b6e771920ccef9
#
_entry.id   081436bc8597a7fb69b6e771920ccef9
#
_cell.length_a   1.000
_cell.length_b   1.000
_cell.length_c   1.000
_cell.angle_alpha   90.00
_cell.angle_beta   90.00
_cell.angle_gamma   90.00
#
_symmetry.space_group_name_H-M   'P 1'
#
loop_
_entity.id
_entity.type
_entity.pdbx_description
1 polymer ?
#
loop_
_entity_poly.entity_id
_entity_poly.type
_entity_poly.pdbx_seq_one_letter_code
_entity_poly.pdbx_strand_id
1 'polypeptide(L)'
;MDFYYIRQILRGIKHKRFNSLIKVLGITLAFSSGLLIWSFVNYESGYDRQFSGYEKIFRVIRNWQEDKQYGVYTSVPLLPALTRNFPEVETGTRVWPLYGQDILVGDMVSNEEVILAVDSSFFNTFRMELLSGDPKTALDNPGSVVISKTMAENLYGHTDPIGKIIEFEGYAFSDRNKTFIVKGVFKDFVSNCHLKGDFLLSLNSFITSRNSNVTNHMLMTYLRFKNPKNEKTIEQKLPEFMKSFYGKEYYDYARSTYLLQPITDIHLNTTVNYNQYETAKGSYSSIYIFPALALLIILIASFNFVNLTVSESASRNKAFGINKISGAGKFYFFRIYILESLILTFVAIVVSFFVLDIISPLFKAFVERDLNLKLYNDGYLIAGSLIFALLIGVINGIYPAYLYSSKNLVDHLKYKTDSSVKENSIQRIFQVSQFAICILLITGSFVIFKQLNFINSTIRKSLDSDNVLVINNADKLGPKHEVFKSELKKINGIGNVSYCDEVPGLADYSHWGLPVDSAAFDTHLAVFYCDYDYLSTLGMQLTRGRFFDPGFSTDNRAVVMNETAIKTLGWEKNPLGKRYRLDDTFTVIGVVKDIYFESFHHQIIPQGFFLEPPNDGSRILIKFNSDQVPGLIKNVKKLWSKMVPDRDIRFNFLNDDFNFWYKNERKTGQLALMLTGIAIFLSSLGLLSLVMLSVNSRTKEIGIRKVVGAKIPELIYLLNLKYIKWFVIAYIFACPASIFLMNKWLRNFAYRTALDWWVFTLAGVIAMGIILLTVSWQSWRAANRNPVEALRYE
;
A
#
# COMPACT_ATOMS: atom_id res chain seq x y z
N MET A 1 8.19 -52.59 -6.61
CA MET A 1 7.28 -52.35 -5.47
C MET A 1 6.54 -51.02 -5.55
N ASP A 2 7.16 -49.97 -6.06
CA ASP A 2 6.57 -48.61 -6.04
C ASP A 2 5.35 -48.46 -6.97
N PHE A 3 5.30 -49.18 -8.08
CA PHE A 3 4.17 -49.13 -9.02
C PHE A 3 2.84 -49.63 -8.43
N TYR A 4 2.91 -50.57 -7.48
CA TYR A 4 1.73 -51.09 -6.79
C TYR A 4 1.10 -50.03 -5.86
N TYR A 5 1.94 -49.27 -5.09
CA TYR A 5 1.45 -48.20 -4.24
C TYR A 5 0.80 -47.10 -5.03
N ILE A 6 1.42 -46.66 -6.12
CA ILE A 6 0.89 -45.59 -6.99
C ILE A 6 -0.48 -46.01 -7.56
N ARG A 7 -0.60 -47.26 -8.07
CA ARG A 7 -1.88 -47.76 -8.61
C ARG A 7 -2.98 -47.83 -7.55
N GLN A 8 -2.64 -48.21 -6.32
CA GLN A 8 -3.57 -48.26 -5.21
C GLN A 8 -4.04 -46.83 -4.80
N ILE A 9 -3.11 -45.85 -4.73
CA ILE A 9 -3.42 -44.48 -4.44
C ILE A 9 -4.31 -43.87 -5.53
N LEU A 10 -3.98 -44.04 -6.80
CA LEU A 10 -4.76 -43.54 -7.92
C LEU A 10 -6.19 -44.12 -7.95
N ARG A 11 -6.37 -45.39 -7.63
CA ARG A 11 -7.71 -46.03 -7.48
C ARG A 11 -8.46 -45.41 -6.29
N GLY A 12 -7.79 -45.14 -5.18
CA GLY A 12 -8.36 -44.48 -4.01
C GLY A 12 -8.84 -43.06 -4.31
N ILE A 13 -8.02 -42.27 -5.03
CA ILE A 13 -8.36 -40.92 -5.49
C ILE A 13 -9.58 -40.95 -6.42
N LYS A 14 -9.61 -41.90 -7.39
CA LYS A 14 -10.72 -42.06 -8.33
C LYS A 14 -12.04 -42.44 -7.63
N HIS A 15 -11.99 -43.23 -6.59
CA HIS A 15 -13.20 -43.64 -5.83
C HIS A 15 -13.76 -42.53 -4.97
N LYS A 16 -12.92 -41.60 -4.49
CA LYS A 16 -13.28 -40.47 -3.63
C LYS A 16 -13.06 -39.11 -4.31
N ARG A 17 -13.48 -39.00 -5.57
CA ARG A 17 -13.24 -37.84 -6.45
C ARG A 17 -13.56 -36.49 -5.79
N PHE A 18 -14.69 -36.37 -5.10
CA PHE A 18 -15.15 -35.13 -4.50
C PHE A 18 -14.19 -34.62 -3.40
N ASN A 19 -13.80 -35.49 -2.47
CA ASN A 19 -12.91 -35.10 -1.39
C ASN A 19 -11.47 -34.83 -1.89
N SER A 20 -11.01 -35.63 -2.86
CA SER A 20 -9.71 -35.39 -3.50
C SER A 20 -9.69 -34.05 -4.24
N LEU A 21 -10.80 -33.71 -4.92
CA LEU A 21 -10.97 -32.40 -5.56
C LEU A 21 -10.89 -31.24 -4.56
N ILE A 22 -11.60 -31.36 -3.42
CA ILE A 22 -11.55 -30.33 -2.37
C ILE A 22 -10.14 -30.16 -1.81
N LYS A 23 -9.41 -31.25 -1.58
CA LYS A 23 -8.01 -31.19 -1.11
C LYS A 23 -7.13 -30.46 -2.12
N VAL A 24 -7.23 -30.81 -3.40
CA VAL A 24 -6.48 -30.17 -4.49
C VAL A 24 -6.86 -28.69 -4.61
N LEU A 25 -8.17 -28.37 -4.70
CA LEU A 25 -8.64 -26.99 -4.79
C LEU A 25 -8.18 -26.14 -3.60
N GLY A 26 -8.24 -26.69 -2.39
CA GLY A 26 -7.80 -25.99 -1.18
C GLY A 26 -6.33 -25.59 -1.25
N ILE A 27 -5.45 -26.55 -1.56
CA ILE A 27 -4.00 -26.29 -1.71
C ILE A 27 -3.73 -25.37 -2.91
N THR A 28 -4.42 -25.57 -4.04
CA THR A 28 -4.29 -24.71 -5.23
C THR A 28 -4.57 -23.25 -4.90
N LEU A 29 -5.72 -22.96 -4.28
CA LEU A 29 -6.08 -21.58 -3.92
C LEU A 29 -5.10 -20.97 -2.90
N ALA A 30 -4.70 -21.75 -1.89
CA ALA A 30 -3.75 -21.29 -0.89
C ALA A 30 -2.37 -21.00 -1.49
N PHE A 31 -1.87 -21.87 -2.35
CA PHE A 31 -0.56 -21.70 -2.98
C PHE A 31 -0.57 -20.59 -4.03
N SER A 32 -1.61 -20.49 -4.86
CA SER A 32 -1.75 -19.39 -5.81
C SER A 32 -1.79 -18.03 -5.10
N SER A 33 -2.57 -17.91 -4.00
CA SER A 33 -2.59 -16.70 -3.18
C SER A 33 -1.22 -16.40 -2.56
N GLY A 34 -0.52 -17.43 -2.09
CA GLY A 34 0.84 -17.30 -1.56
C GLY A 34 1.84 -16.78 -2.58
N LEU A 35 1.79 -17.28 -3.83
CA LEU A 35 2.68 -16.82 -4.91
C LEU A 35 2.37 -15.39 -5.35
N LEU A 36 1.09 -15.00 -5.42
CA LEU A 36 0.70 -13.61 -5.72
C LEU A 36 1.22 -12.65 -4.65
N ILE A 37 1.05 -13.01 -3.37
CA ILE A 37 1.55 -12.23 -2.24
C ILE A 37 3.08 -12.18 -2.26
N TRP A 38 3.73 -13.31 -2.51
CA TRP A 38 5.19 -13.36 -2.63
C TRP A 38 5.71 -12.43 -3.73
N SER A 39 5.07 -12.46 -4.91
CA SER A 39 5.44 -11.58 -6.02
C SER A 39 5.27 -10.10 -5.66
N PHE A 40 4.18 -9.75 -4.97
CA PHE A 40 3.95 -8.40 -4.48
C PHE A 40 5.01 -7.97 -3.46
N VAL A 41 5.28 -8.81 -2.46
CA VAL A 41 6.28 -8.51 -1.41
C VAL A 41 7.69 -8.40 -2.00
N ASN A 42 8.03 -9.27 -2.96
CA ASN A 42 9.32 -9.22 -3.66
C ASN A 42 9.46 -7.92 -4.47
N TYR A 43 8.39 -7.46 -5.13
CA TYR A 43 8.38 -6.18 -5.83
C TYR A 43 8.56 -5.01 -4.87
N GLU A 44 7.79 -4.95 -3.78
CA GLU A 44 7.84 -3.87 -2.79
C GLU A 44 9.19 -3.83 -2.03
N SER A 45 9.74 -4.99 -1.69
CA SER A 45 11.06 -5.08 -1.03
C SER A 45 12.24 -4.95 -1.98
N GLY A 46 11.99 -5.05 -3.29
CA GLY A 46 12.98 -4.95 -4.36
C GLY A 46 13.25 -3.53 -4.84
N TYR A 47 12.61 -2.51 -4.25
CA TYR A 47 12.80 -1.12 -4.65
C TYR A 47 14.29 -0.72 -4.57
N ASP A 48 14.74 -0.01 -5.62
CA ASP A 48 16.08 0.57 -5.75
C ASP A 48 17.26 -0.41 -5.78
N ARG A 49 16.99 -1.72 -5.77
CA ARG A 49 18.06 -2.73 -5.84
C ARG A 49 18.65 -2.91 -7.23
N GLN A 50 18.13 -2.21 -8.23
CA GLN A 50 18.71 -2.18 -9.58
C GLN A 50 20.11 -1.53 -9.62
N PHE A 51 20.41 -0.63 -8.68
CA PHE A 51 21.68 0.09 -8.64
C PHE A 51 22.80 -0.81 -8.12
N SER A 52 23.87 -0.98 -8.89
CA SER A 52 25.00 -1.82 -8.46
C SER A 52 25.62 -1.31 -7.16
N GLY A 53 25.65 -2.16 -6.13
CA GLY A 53 26.10 -1.79 -4.77
C GLY A 53 25.17 -0.79 -4.10
N TYR A 54 23.87 -0.98 -4.22
CA TYR A 54 22.83 -0.17 -3.61
C TYR A 54 22.97 -0.06 -2.09
N GLU A 55 23.53 -1.07 -1.42
CA GLU A 55 23.75 -1.05 0.03
C GLU A 55 24.72 0.07 0.47
N LYS A 56 25.46 0.64 -0.47
CA LYS A 56 26.42 1.73 -0.22
C LYS A 56 25.83 3.11 -0.45
N ILE A 57 24.59 3.20 -0.94
CA ILE A 57 23.96 4.47 -1.31
C ILE A 57 22.96 4.89 -0.26
N PHE A 58 23.07 6.13 0.20
CA PHE A 58 22.25 6.72 1.22
C PHE A 58 21.74 8.09 0.76
N ARG A 59 20.49 8.40 1.07
CA ARG A 59 19.93 9.75 0.95
C ARG A 59 20.13 10.51 2.24
N VAL A 60 20.56 11.76 2.17
CA VAL A 60 20.66 12.65 3.31
C VAL A 60 19.26 13.21 3.59
N ILE A 61 18.75 13.00 4.78
CA ILE A 61 17.47 13.53 5.24
C ILE A 61 17.70 14.46 6.43
N ARG A 62 16.84 15.47 6.55
CA ARG A 62 16.84 16.43 7.63
C ARG A 62 15.80 16.01 8.68
N ASN A 63 16.20 15.95 9.94
CA ASN A 63 15.33 15.61 11.07
C ASN A 63 15.14 16.83 11.96
N TRP A 64 13.92 17.32 12.10
CA TRP A 64 13.56 18.36 13.06
C TRP A 64 13.23 17.70 14.41
N GLN A 65 14.07 17.92 15.40
CA GLN A 65 14.05 17.19 16.68
C GLN A 65 12.75 17.38 17.47
N GLU A 66 12.15 18.56 17.43
CA GLU A 66 10.94 18.87 18.20
C GLU A 66 9.69 18.18 17.63
N ASP A 67 9.54 18.17 16.29
CA ASP A 67 8.31 17.71 15.63
C ASP A 67 8.38 16.27 15.13
N LYS A 68 9.55 15.61 15.24
CA LYS A 68 9.82 14.29 14.62
C LYS A 68 9.48 14.26 13.14
N GLN A 69 9.63 15.37 12.47
CA GLN A 69 9.44 15.50 11.04
C GLN A 69 10.76 15.28 10.31
N TYR A 70 10.68 14.68 9.13
CA TYR A 70 11.86 14.41 8.30
C TYR A 70 11.65 15.03 6.93
N GLY A 71 12.54 15.91 6.51
CA GLY A 71 12.56 16.49 5.17
C GLY A 71 13.62 15.85 4.29
N VAL A 72 13.35 15.77 2.99
CA VAL A 72 14.26 15.16 2.01
C VAL A 72 15.17 16.19 1.33
N TYR A 73 14.84 17.46 1.46
CA TYR A 73 15.59 18.51 0.78
C TYR A 73 16.75 19.03 1.61
N THR A 74 17.84 19.29 0.90
CA THR A 74 19.10 19.81 1.43
C THR A 74 19.57 21.00 0.60
N SER A 75 20.52 21.75 1.14
CA SER A 75 21.06 22.94 0.45
C SER A 75 22.10 22.59 -0.61
N VAL A 76 22.23 23.46 -1.61
CA VAL A 76 23.17 23.32 -2.72
C VAL A 76 24.62 23.08 -2.26
N PRO A 77 25.19 23.82 -1.28
CA PRO A 77 26.58 23.66 -0.84
C PRO A 77 26.82 22.45 0.06
N LEU A 78 25.78 21.72 0.47
CA LEU A 78 25.92 20.61 1.42
C LEU A 78 26.78 19.46 0.86
N LEU A 79 26.54 19.01 -0.37
CA LEU A 79 27.27 17.89 -0.97
C LEU A 79 28.78 18.17 -1.07
N PRO A 80 29.25 19.31 -1.64
CA PRO A 80 30.69 19.65 -1.64
C PRO A 80 31.28 19.66 -0.22
N ALA A 81 30.54 20.14 0.75
CA ALA A 81 31.00 20.19 2.14
C ALA A 81 31.14 18.79 2.75
N LEU A 82 30.15 17.92 2.53
CA LEU A 82 30.18 16.52 3.01
C LEU A 82 31.33 15.74 2.38
N THR A 83 31.50 15.83 1.08
CA THR A 83 32.60 15.11 0.37
C THR A 83 33.99 15.57 0.78
N ARG A 84 34.14 16.86 1.17
CA ARG A 84 35.40 17.40 1.67
C ARG A 84 35.73 16.96 3.09
N ASN A 85 34.71 16.89 3.95
CA ASN A 85 34.92 16.62 5.37
C ASN A 85 34.88 15.12 5.72
N PHE A 86 34.28 14.28 4.86
CA PHE A 86 34.12 12.85 5.10
C PHE A 86 34.80 12.01 4.01
N PRO A 87 36.06 11.62 4.18
CA PRO A 87 36.81 10.83 3.19
C PRO A 87 36.23 9.40 3.00
N GLU A 88 35.33 8.98 3.86
CA GLU A 88 34.57 7.74 3.76
C GLU A 88 33.53 7.76 2.61
N VAL A 89 33.14 8.95 2.15
CA VAL A 89 32.29 9.16 0.98
C VAL A 89 33.12 8.87 -0.28
N GLU A 90 32.65 7.93 -1.09
CA GLU A 90 33.27 7.60 -2.39
C GLU A 90 32.89 8.64 -3.45
N THR A 91 31.61 8.95 -3.54
CA THR A 91 31.03 9.94 -4.43
C THR A 91 29.64 10.35 -3.91
N GLY A 92 29.10 11.43 -4.43
CA GLY A 92 27.74 11.85 -4.13
C GLY A 92 27.14 12.62 -5.29
N THR A 93 25.84 12.78 -5.29
CA THR A 93 25.11 13.53 -6.31
C THR A 93 23.91 14.24 -5.69
N ARG A 94 23.55 15.38 -6.27
CA ARG A 94 22.33 16.11 -5.95
C ARG A 94 21.33 15.86 -7.06
N VAL A 95 20.08 15.80 -6.69
CA VAL A 95 18.94 15.59 -7.59
C VAL A 95 17.89 16.64 -7.29
N TRP A 96 17.49 17.39 -8.30
CA TRP A 96 16.38 18.33 -8.23
C TRP A 96 15.25 17.86 -9.15
N PRO A 97 14.15 17.36 -8.61
CA PRO A 97 13.00 17.02 -9.43
C PRO A 97 12.27 18.28 -9.87
N LEU A 98 12.06 18.40 -11.18
CA LEU A 98 11.31 19.46 -11.84
C LEU A 98 10.00 18.87 -12.33
N TYR A 99 8.89 19.41 -11.86
CA TYR A 99 7.58 18.84 -12.11
C TYR A 99 6.77 19.65 -13.08
N GLY A 100 5.96 18.96 -13.91
CA GLY A 100 4.98 19.61 -14.76
C GLY A 100 5.60 20.54 -15.82
N GLN A 101 6.79 20.21 -16.33
CA GLN A 101 7.44 20.99 -17.38
C GLN A 101 7.00 20.51 -18.76
N ASP A 102 6.90 21.43 -19.70
CA ASP A 102 6.64 21.11 -21.09
C ASP A 102 7.96 20.89 -21.85
N ILE A 103 7.92 19.95 -22.80
CA ILE A 103 9.04 19.60 -23.66
C ILE A 103 8.64 19.89 -25.10
N LEU A 104 9.52 20.60 -25.80
CA LEU A 104 9.30 20.97 -27.16
C LEU A 104 10.39 20.33 -28.03
N VAL A 105 9.99 19.52 -29.00
CA VAL A 105 10.88 18.92 -30.01
C VAL A 105 10.28 19.15 -31.38
N GLY A 106 10.82 20.14 -32.10
CA GLY A 106 10.22 20.63 -33.35
C GLY A 106 8.81 21.17 -33.08
N ASP A 107 7.79 20.67 -33.82
CA ASP A 107 6.38 21.04 -33.62
C ASP A 107 5.67 20.20 -32.53
N MET A 108 6.34 19.20 -31.95
CA MET A 108 5.77 18.37 -30.89
C MET A 108 5.90 19.05 -29.54
N VAL A 109 4.78 19.14 -28.82
CA VAL A 109 4.75 19.52 -27.40
C VAL A 109 4.32 18.32 -26.59
N SER A 110 5.19 17.85 -25.71
CA SER A 110 4.88 16.82 -24.73
C SER A 110 4.99 17.39 -23.33
N ASN A 111 4.26 16.83 -22.43
CA ASN A 111 4.36 17.17 -21.02
C ASN A 111 4.92 16.02 -20.24
N GLU A 112 5.94 16.29 -19.44
CA GLU A 112 6.53 15.33 -18.54
C GLU A 112 6.17 15.65 -17.10
N GLU A 113 5.68 14.63 -16.40
CA GLU A 113 5.34 14.77 -14.99
C GLU A 113 6.59 15.07 -14.16
N VAL A 114 7.73 14.46 -14.51
CA VAL A 114 8.99 14.58 -13.76
C VAL A 114 10.20 14.64 -14.69
N ILE A 115 10.99 15.69 -14.54
CA ILE A 115 12.32 15.83 -15.10
C ILE A 115 13.31 15.93 -13.95
N LEU A 116 14.48 15.31 -14.04
CA LEU A 116 15.48 15.38 -12.99
C LEU A 116 16.66 16.25 -13.42
N ALA A 117 16.95 17.33 -12.69
CA ALA A 117 18.23 18.02 -12.81
C ALA A 117 19.23 17.39 -11.84
N VAL A 118 20.38 16.92 -12.36
CA VAL A 118 21.33 16.11 -11.60
C VAL A 118 22.77 16.53 -11.83
N ASP A 119 23.65 16.24 -10.86
CA ASP A 119 25.09 16.45 -11.02
C ASP A 119 25.70 15.50 -12.05
N SER A 120 26.85 15.86 -12.63
CA SER A 120 27.62 14.97 -13.51
C SER A 120 28.07 13.66 -12.84
N SER A 121 28.19 13.65 -11.50
CA SER A 121 28.50 12.46 -10.70
C SER A 121 27.36 11.47 -10.55
N PHE A 122 26.16 11.76 -11.09
CA PHE A 122 24.95 10.94 -10.95
C PHE A 122 25.19 9.48 -11.38
N PHE A 123 25.71 9.28 -12.61
CA PHE A 123 25.98 7.94 -13.13
C PHE A 123 27.02 7.17 -12.30
N ASN A 124 28.00 7.86 -11.75
CA ASN A 124 29.01 7.25 -10.89
C ASN A 124 28.44 6.89 -9.52
N THR A 125 27.56 7.74 -8.96
CA THR A 125 26.95 7.52 -7.64
C THR A 125 25.99 6.35 -7.66
N PHE A 126 25.10 6.29 -8.67
CA PHE A 126 24.12 5.22 -8.82
C PHE A 126 24.64 4.01 -9.61
N ARG A 127 25.82 4.12 -10.23
CA ARG A 127 26.39 3.10 -11.17
C ARG A 127 25.38 2.66 -12.22
N MET A 128 24.70 3.65 -12.81
CA MET A 128 23.77 3.40 -13.90
C MET A 128 24.50 3.23 -15.22
N GLU A 129 23.93 2.36 -16.06
CA GLU A 129 24.42 2.10 -17.40
C GLU A 129 23.97 3.21 -18.35
N LEU A 130 24.94 3.82 -19.05
CA LEU A 130 24.70 4.72 -20.17
C LEU A 130 24.84 3.90 -21.46
N LEU A 131 23.78 3.85 -22.25
CA LEU A 131 23.73 3.06 -23.49
C LEU A 131 24.49 3.75 -24.63
N SER A 132 24.48 5.10 -24.62
CA SER A 132 25.19 5.94 -25.58
C SER A 132 25.68 7.22 -24.89
N GLY A 133 26.83 7.73 -25.27
CA GLY A 133 27.50 8.88 -24.62
C GLY A 133 28.52 8.47 -23.58
N ASP A 134 29.22 9.44 -22.99
CA ASP A 134 30.21 9.22 -21.94
C ASP A 134 29.64 9.61 -20.57
N PRO A 135 29.51 8.67 -19.62
CA PRO A 135 28.94 8.94 -18.30
C PRO A 135 29.71 9.97 -17.46
N LYS A 136 30.98 10.27 -17.82
CA LYS A 136 31.79 11.24 -17.10
C LYS A 136 31.53 12.68 -17.57
N THR A 137 31.16 12.86 -18.83
CA THR A 137 31.12 14.20 -19.46
C THR A 137 29.70 14.59 -19.92
N ALA A 138 28.77 13.63 -19.97
CA ALA A 138 27.41 13.83 -20.51
C ALA A 138 26.61 14.95 -19.80
N LEU A 139 26.86 15.21 -18.51
CA LEU A 139 26.17 16.21 -17.71
C LEU A 139 27.08 17.29 -17.10
N ASP A 140 28.35 17.39 -17.54
CA ASP A 140 29.28 18.38 -17.00
C ASP A 140 28.92 19.81 -17.40
N ASN A 141 28.50 19.99 -18.65
CA ASN A 141 28.23 21.32 -19.20
C ASN A 141 26.77 21.75 -18.96
N PRO A 142 26.55 23.03 -18.62
CA PRO A 142 25.18 23.59 -18.67
C PRO A 142 24.57 23.37 -20.06
N GLY A 143 23.24 23.19 -20.11
CA GLY A 143 22.52 22.93 -21.36
C GLY A 143 22.68 21.51 -21.89
N SER A 144 23.20 20.57 -21.09
CA SER A 144 23.28 19.16 -21.46
C SER A 144 22.08 18.36 -20.90
N VAL A 145 21.59 17.43 -21.71
CA VAL A 145 20.53 16.48 -21.31
C VAL A 145 20.91 15.06 -21.71
N VAL A 146 20.56 14.11 -20.86
CA VAL A 146 20.61 12.66 -21.15
C VAL A 146 19.18 12.13 -21.05
N ILE A 147 18.75 11.35 -22.05
CA ILE A 147 17.37 10.87 -22.16
C ILE A 147 17.28 9.36 -21.96
N SER A 148 16.13 8.87 -21.51
CA SER A 148 15.87 7.44 -21.38
C SER A 148 15.82 6.76 -22.75
N LYS A 149 16.09 5.45 -22.78
CA LYS A 149 15.98 4.65 -24.01
C LYS A 149 14.59 4.77 -24.63
N THR A 150 13.55 4.59 -23.82
CA THR A 150 12.17 4.70 -24.29
C THR A 150 11.89 6.10 -24.87
N MET A 151 12.36 7.16 -24.23
CA MET A 151 12.17 8.53 -24.74
C MET A 151 12.96 8.78 -26.03
N ALA A 152 14.17 8.25 -26.15
CA ALA A 152 14.96 8.32 -27.38
C ALA A 152 14.24 7.65 -28.55
N GLU A 153 13.64 6.47 -28.33
CA GLU A 153 12.84 5.76 -29.34
C GLU A 153 11.55 6.52 -29.69
N ASN A 154 10.88 7.11 -28.70
CA ASN A 154 9.62 7.86 -28.92
C ASN A 154 9.84 9.15 -29.70
N LEU A 155 10.91 9.91 -29.39
CA LEU A 155 11.16 11.22 -30.03
C LEU A 155 11.86 11.09 -31.39
N TYR A 156 12.77 10.12 -31.52
CA TYR A 156 13.68 10.04 -32.67
C TYR A 156 13.61 8.72 -33.44
N GLY A 157 12.81 7.76 -32.96
CA GLY A 157 12.71 6.43 -33.58
C GLY A 157 14.04 5.71 -33.59
N HIS A 158 14.54 5.38 -34.77
CA HIS A 158 15.83 4.70 -34.95
C HIS A 158 17.01 5.64 -35.27
N THR A 159 16.78 6.97 -35.26
CA THR A 159 17.83 7.95 -35.54
C THR A 159 18.63 8.21 -34.27
N ASP A 160 19.95 8.48 -34.41
CA ASP A 160 20.79 8.81 -33.27
C ASP A 160 20.32 10.11 -32.61
N PRO A 161 19.96 10.11 -31.34
CA PRO A 161 19.52 11.29 -30.62
C PRO A 161 20.67 12.19 -30.19
N ILE A 162 21.95 11.74 -30.23
CA ILE A 162 23.10 12.51 -29.77
C ILE A 162 23.26 13.79 -30.62
N GLY A 163 23.42 14.91 -29.93
CA GLY A 163 23.58 16.24 -30.56
C GLY A 163 22.26 16.91 -30.96
N LYS A 164 21.10 16.23 -30.83
CA LYS A 164 19.80 16.84 -31.08
C LYS A 164 19.46 17.83 -29.97
N ILE A 165 18.60 18.79 -30.29
CA ILE A 165 18.18 19.86 -29.40
C ILE A 165 16.77 19.55 -28.88
N ILE A 166 16.58 19.76 -27.59
CA ILE A 166 15.30 19.67 -26.87
C ILE A 166 15.11 21.00 -26.14
N GLU A 167 13.94 21.59 -26.29
CA GLU A 167 13.57 22.79 -25.53
C GLU A 167 12.63 22.42 -24.39
N PHE A 168 12.81 23.09 -23.24
CA PHE A 168 11.98 22.91 -22.05
C PHE A 168 11.31 24.23 -21.67
N GLU A 169 10.05 24.16 -21.27
CA GLU A 169 9.29 25.33 -20.85
C GLU A 169 8.54 25.03 -19.54
N GLY A 170 8.48 26.02 -18.66
CA GLY A 170 7.81 25.93 -17.38
C GLY A 170 8.45 26.85 -16.34
N TYR A 171 7.95 26.82 -15.13
CA TYR A 171 8.41 27.70 -14.05
C TYR A 171 9.91 27.57 -13.78
N ALA A 172 10.46 26.36 -13.92
CA ALA A 172 11.87 26.12 -13.69
C ALA A 172 12.79 26.77 -14.72
N PHE A 173 12.24 27.17 -15.88
CA PHE A 173 12.96 27.72 -17.01
C PHE A 173 12.58 29.18 -17.32
N SER A 174 11.75 29.86 -16.52
CA SER A 174 11.26 31.22 -16.80
C SER A 174 12.39 32.20 -17.06
N ASP A 175 13.45 32.17 -16.25
CA ASP A 175 14.61 33.06 -16.33
C ASP A 175 15.90 32.34 -16.75
N ARG A 176 15.82 31.20 -17.44
CA ARG A 176 16.98 30.31 -17.69
C ARG A 176 17.05 29.86 -19.13
N ASN A 177 18.16 29.20 -19.46
CA ASN A 177 18.29 28.54 -20.76
C ASN A 177 17.22 27.46 -20.90
N LYS A 178 16.44 27.55 -21.97
CA LYS A 178 15.38 26.58 -22.30
C LYS A 178 15.87 25.47 -23.23
N THR A 179 17.05 25.64 -23.84
CA THR A 179 17.59 24.78 -24.90
C THR A 179 18.64 23.85 -24.34
N PHE A 180 18.47 22.54 -24.54
CA PHE A 180 19.38 21.51 -24.09
C PHE A 180 19.77 20.60 -25.26
N ILE A 181 21.04 20.14 -25.25
CA ILE A 181 21.60 19.25 -26.26
C ILE A 181 21.68 17.84 -25.68
N VAL A 182 21.16 16.85 -26.40
CA VAL A 182 21.25 15.44 -26.00
C VAL A 182 22.71 14.98 -26.06
N LYS A 183 23.24 14.53 -24.95
CA LYS A 183 24.62 14.06 -24.77
C LYS A 183 24.75 12.58 -24.47
N GLY A 184 23.62 11.90 -24.24
CA GLY A 184 23.61 10.48 -23.96
C GLY A 184 22.21 9.88 -23.88
N VAL A 185 22.19 8.55 -23.87
CA VAL A 185 20.98 7.75 -23.66
C VAL A 185 21.24 6.80 -22.50
N PHE A 186 20.39 6.83 -21.49
CA PHE A 186 20.49 5.93 -20.34
C PHE A 186 19.43 4.82 -20.40
N LYS A 187 19.74 3.73 -19.70
CA LYS A 187 18.78 2.63 -19.53
C LYS A 187 17.64 3.04 -18.62
N ASP A 188 16.40 2.81 -19.06
CA ASP A 188 15.19 3.20 -18.34
C ASP A 188 15.22 2.77 -16.86
N PHE A 189 14.67 3.62 -16.00
CA PHE A 189 14.43 3.22 -14.61
C PHE A 189 13.43 2.07 -14.57
N VAL A 190 13.70 1.07 -13.75
CA VAL A 190 12.74 -0.01 -13.52
C VAL A 190 11.52 0.53 -12.76
N SER A 191 10.39 -0.14 -12.92
CA SER A 191 9.13 0.30 -12.30
C SER A 191 9.18 0.41 -10.77
N ASN A 192 10.05 -0.38 -10.10
CA ASN A 192 10.28 -0.34 -8.66
C ASN A 192 11.54 0.47 -8.29
N CYS A 193 11.59 1.70 -8.78
CA CYS A 193 12.60 2.71 -8.44
C CYS A 193 11.93 3.95 -7.85
N HIS A 194 12.56 4.59 -6.85
CA HIS A 194 12.06 5.85 -6.31
C HIS A 194 12.35 7.04 -7.24
N LEU A 195 13.45 6.97 -8.00
CA LEU A 195 13.75 7.94 -9.04
C LEU A 195 12.94 7.60 -10.29
N LYS A 196 12.30 8.62 -10.86
CA LYS A 196 11.54 8.54 -12.11
C LYS A 196 11.83 9.76 -12.95
N GLY A 197 11.74 9.60 -14.24
CA GLY A 197 11.90 10.67 -15.22
C GLY A 197 12.67 10.16 -16.43
N ASP A 198 12.27 10.65 -17.57
CA ASP A 198 12.86 10.28 -18.86
C ASP A 198 13.96 11.23 -19.30
N PHE A 199 14.15 12.33 -18.56
CA PHE A 199 15.13 13.37 -18.84
C PHE A 199 15.99 13.65 -17.62
N LEU A 200 17.32 13.58 -17.80
CA LEU A 200 18.33 13.97 -16.83
C LEU A 200 19.03 15.21 -17.34
N LEU A 201 18.77 16.37 -16.74
CA LEU A 201 19.36 17.65 -17.11
C LEU A 201 20.60 17.93 -16.26
N SER A 202 21.59 18.60 -16.82
CA SER A 202 22.72 19.09 -16.05
C SER A 202 22.27 20.08 -14.98
N LEU A 203 22.49 19.78 -13.71
CA LEU A 203 22.16 20.64 -12.58
C LEU A 203 22.91 21.99 -12.65
N ASN A 204 24.09 22.02 -13.31
CA ASN A 204 24.85 23.25 -13.52
C ASN A 204 24.09 24.32 -14.33
N SER A 205 23.03 23.92 -15.08
CA SER A 205 22.14 24.87 -15.77
C SER A 205 21.27 25.68 -14.79
N PHE A 206 21.12 25.23 -13.56
CA PHE A 206 20.17 25.75 -12.59
C PHE A 206 20.82 26.38 -11.36
N ILE A 207 22.08 26.01 -11.05
CA ILE A 207 22.79 26.57 -9.90
C ILE A 207 23.26 27.98 -10.21
N THR A 208 22.81 28.92 -9.37
CA THR A 208 23.21 30.34 -9.43
C THR A 208 23.72 30.78 -8.06
N SER A 209 24.37 31.93 -7.98
CA SER A 209 24.80 32.52 -6.70
C SER A 209 23.59 32.78 -5.76
N ARG A 210 22.40 33.06 -6.33
CA ARG A 210 21.18 33.34 -5.59
C ARG A 210 20.64 32.13 -4.84
N ASN A 211 20.77 30.93 -5.42
CA ASN A 211 20.27 29.68 -4.80
C ASN A 211 21.35 28.85 -4.10
N SER A 212 22.58 29.34 -4.03
CA SER A 212 23.71 28.66 -3.37
C SER A 212 23.83 28.95 -1.87
N ASN A 213 22.78 29.51 -1.24
CA ASN A 213 22.74 29.74 0.18
C ASN A 213 22.62 28.40 0.96
N VAL A 214 23.29 28.31 2.11
CA VAL A 214 23.24 27.14 2.99
C VAL A 214 21.86 26.89 3.59
N THR A 215 21.00 27.91 3.67
CA THR A 215 19.65 27.82 4.21
C THR A 215 18.57 27.48 3.19
N ASN A 216 18.91 27.52 1.88
CA ASN A 216 17.96 27.19 0.80
C ASN A 216 18.00 25.69 0.52
N HIS A 217 16.98 24.97 1.00
CA HIS A 217 16.84 23.53 0.87
C HIS A 217 15.93 23.18 -0.31
N MET A 218 16.53 22.78 -1.43
CA MET A 218 15.80 22.50 -2.67
C MET A 218 16.20 21.21 -3.39
N LEU A 219 17.26 20.54 -2.94
CA LEU A 219 17.87 19.41 -3.62
C LEU A 219 17.86 18.16 -2.73
N MET A 220 17.62 17.01 -3.30
CA MET A 220 17.89 15.74 -2.64
C MET A 220 19.37 15.39 -2.80
N THR A 221 20.06 15.09 -1.71
CA THR A 221 21.46 14.71 -1.72
C THR A 221 21.62 13.21 -1.47
N TYR A 222 22.33 12.55 -2.36
CA TYR A 222 22.67 11.13 -2.25
C TYR A 222 24.18 10.98 -2.11
N LEU A 223 24.58 10.09 -1.20
CA LEU A 223 26.00 9.76 -0.94
C LEU A 223 26.22 8.28 -1.18
N ARG A 224 27.35 7.97 -1.83
CA ARG A 224 27.85 6.60 -1.95
C ARG A 224 29.05 6.45 -1.05
N PHE A 225 29.02 5.48 -0.14
CA PHE A 225 30.11 5.20 0.75
C PHE A 225 31.07 4.13 0.20
N LYS A 226 32.34 4.24 0.52
CA LYS A 226 33.33 3.18 0.26
C LYS A 226 32.92 1.87 0.95
N ASN A 227 32.44 1.98 2.19
CA ASN A 227 31.91 0.86 2.98
C ASN A 227 30.57 1.26 3.62
N PRO A 228 29.49 0.47 3.45
CA PRO A 228 28.17 0.78 4.02
C PRO A 228 28.17 0.86 5.56
N LYS A 229 29.12 0.17 6.23
CA LYS A 229 29.23 0.21 7.71
C LYS A 229 29.65 1.58 8.26
N ASN A 230 30.11 2.49 7.39
CA ASN A 230 30.52 3.84 7.82
C ASN A 230 29.33 4.75 8.14
N GLU A 231 28.11 4.38 7.78
CA GLU A 231 26.86 5.13 8.04
C GLU A 231 26.80 5.65 9.50
N LYS A 232 26.82 4.75 10.47
CA LYS A 232 26.71 5.10 11.89
C LYS A 232 27.84 6.00 12.39
N THR A 233 29.05 5.79 11.87
CA THR A 233 30.21 6.61 12.25
C THR A 233 30.07 8.03 11.74
N ILE A 234 29.52 8.19 10.54
CA ILE A 234 29.30 9.50 9.93
C ILE A 234 28.12 10.20 10.63
N GLU A 235 27.01 9.51 10.87
CA GLU A 235 25.86 10.08 11.59
C GLU A 235 26.23 10.65 12.96
N GLN A 236 27.13 10.00 13.69
CA GLN A 236 27.63 10.51 14.97
C GLN A 236 28.41 11.82 14.83
N LYS A 237 29.06 12.05 13.68
CA LYS A 237 29.85 13.25 13.40
C LYS A 237 29.02 14.38 12.76
N LEU A 238 27.85 14.06 12.18
CA LEU A 238 27.01 15.05 11.49
C LEU A 238 26.60 16.25 12.37
N PRO A 239 26.23 16.11 13.66
CA PRO A 239 25.85 17.27 14.48
C PRO A 239 26.98 18.28 14.63
N GLU A 240 28.22 17.84 14.81
CA GLU A 240 29.39 18.72 14.92
C GLU A 240 29.72 19.36 13.57
N PHE A 241 29.65 18.59 12.50
CA PHE A 241 29.79 19.09 11.14
C PHE A 241 28.75 20.17 10.83
N MET A 242 27.49 19.97 11.19
CA MET A 242 26.42 20.93 10.94
C MET A 242 26.61 22.24 11.68
N LYS A 243 27.10 22.20 12.94
CA LYS A 243 27.46 23.41 13.68
C LYS A 243 28.54 24.22 12.97
N SER A 244 29.50 23.55 12.37
CA SER A 244 30.54 24.19 11.57
C SER A 244 30.02 24.72 10.24
N PHE A 245 29.14 23.95 9.58
CA PHE A 245 28.63 24.26 8.26
C PHE A 245 27.62 25.41 8.23
N TYR A 246 26.67 25.39 9.17
CA TYR A 246 25.64 26.43 9.29
C TYR A 246 26.04 27.62 10.17
N GLY A 247 27.05 27.47 11.01
CA GLY A 247 27.30 28.34 12.15
C GLY A 247 26.48 27.96 13.38
N LYS A 248 27.05 28.14 14.55
CA LYS A 248 26.45 27.72 15.82
C LYS A 248 25.08 28.35 16.06
N GLU A 249 24.94 29.63 15.76
CA GLU A 249 23.71 30.41 15.98
C GLU A 249 22.54 29.83 15.16
N TYR A 250 22.73 29.61 13.87
CA TYR A 250 21.72 29.02 13.01
C TYR A 250 21.42 27.54 13.36
N TYR A 251 22.44 26.77 13.73
CA TYR A 251 22.27 25.38 14.13
C TYR A 251 21.41 25.25 15.40
N ASP A 252 21.71 26.08 16.41
CA ASP A 252 20.96 26.11 17.67
C ASP A 252 19.52 26.61 17.45
N TYR A 253 19.33 27.50 16.46
CA TYR A 253 18.03 28.02 16.04
C TYR A 253 17.21 26.96 15.28
N ALA A 254 17.78 26.34 14.25
CA ALA A 254 17.06 25.41 13.36
C ALA A 254 16.71 24.07 14.04
N ARG A 255 17.34 23.75 15.19
CA ARG A 255 17.14 22.51 15.96
C ARG A 255 16.97 21.25 15.11
N SER A 256 17.70 21.18 14.01
CA SER A 256 17.62 20.07 13.05
C SER A 256 18.96 19.36 12.92
N THR A 257 18.89 18.05 12.65
CA THR A 257 20.04 17.19 12.38
C THR A 257 19.89 16.50 11.04
N TYR A 258 21.03 16.07 10.46
CA TYR A 258 20.99 15.19 9.31
C TYR A 258 21.07 13.75 9.73
N LEU A 259 20.37 12.89 9.00
CA LEU A 259 20.43 11.44 9.09
C LEU A 259 20.69 10.86 7.70
N LEU A 260 21.14 9.61 7.67
CA LEU A 260 21.44 8.88 6.44
C LEU A 260 20.39 7.80 6.24
N GLN A 261 19.61 7.91 5.19
CA GLN A 261 18.58 6.96 4.83
C GLN A 261 19.07 6.03 3.74
N PRO A 262 19.18 4.70 3.97
CA PRO A 262 19.46 3.75 2.90
C PRO A 262 18.48 3.89 1.74
N ILE A 263 18.92 3.80 0.49
CA ILE A 263 17.99 3.97 -0.65
C ILE A 263 16.87 2.93 -0.66
N THR A 264 17.14 1.71 -0.16
CA THR A 264 16.13 0.64 -0.03
C THR A 264 15.04 0.95 1.00
N ASP A 265 15.28 1.91 1.90
CA ASP A 265 14.33 2.37 2.92
C ASP A 265 13.39 3.48 2.41
N ILE A 266 13.76 4.15 1.32
CA ILE A 266 13.02 5.30 0.79
C ILE A 266 11.56 4.94 0.49
N HIS A 267 11.34 3.82 -0.18
CA HIS A 267 9.99 3.38 -0.58
C HIS A 267 9.12 2.93 0.59
N LEU A 268 9.69 2.29 1.60
CA LEU A 268 8.95 1.61 2.67
C LEU A 268 8.74 2.46 3.92
N ASN A 269 9.57 3.48 4.09
CA ASN A 269 9.54 4.35 5.26
C ASN A 269 8.53 5.49 5.06
N THR A 270 7.40 5.42 5.74
CA THR A 270 6.32 6.40 5.67
C THR A 270 6.50 7.57 6.65
N THR A 271 7.55 7.57 7.48
CA THR A 271 7.78 8.65 8.47
C THR A 271 8.52 9.83 7.89
N VAL A 272 9.23 9.64 6.77
CA VAL A 272 9.91 10.72 6.07
C VAL A 272 8.90 11.47 5.21
N ASN A 273 8.70 12.76 5.49
CA ASN A 273 7.77 13.59 4.75
C ASN A 273 8.10 13.62 3.26
N TYR A 274 7.05 13.60 2.50
CA TYR A 274 7.03 13.47 1.07
C TYR A 274 7.08 14.78 0.36
N ASN A 275 7.71 14.68 -0.79
CA ASN A 275 7.27 15.46 -1.93
C ASN A 275 6.11 14.71 -2.63
N GLN A 276 5.07 15.44 -3.05
CA GLN A 276 3.86 15.00 -3.75
C GLN A 276 4.11 14.05 -4.93
N TYR A 277 5.32 14.05 -5.42
CA TYR A 277 5.72 13.45 -6.68
C TYR A 277 6.60 12.21 -6.52
N GLU A 278 6.93 11.86 -5.28
CA GLU A 278 7.47 10.52 -5.03
C GLU A 278 6.34 9.51 -5.27
N THR A 279 6.67 8.41 -5.90
CA THR A 279 5.73 7.30 -6.14
C THR A 279 5.04 6.88 -4.86
N ALA A 280 3.77 6.48 -4.97
CA ALA A 280 3.01 5.96 -3.83
C ALA A 280 3.87 4.99 -3.01
N LYS A 281 4.20 5.35 -1.76
CA LYS A 281 5.08 4.56 -0.88
C LYS A 281 4.45 3.24 -0.55
N GLY A 282 5.29 2.23 -0.46
CA GLY A 282 4.99 1.01 0.27
C GLY A 282 4.92 1.26 1.78
N SER A 283 4.74 0.20 2.51
CA SER A 283 4.80 0.22 3.97
C SER A 283 5.47 -1.04 4.48
N TYR A 284 6.35 -0.91 5.45
CA TYR A 284 6.88 -2.07 6.18
C TYR A 284 5.78 -2.96 6.74
N SER A 285 4.68 -2.37 7.19
CA SER A 285 3.53 -3.14 7.68
C SER A 285 2.99 -4.11 6.63
N SER A 286 2.90 -3.69 5.37
CA SER A 286 2.43 -4.54 4.28
C SER A 286 3.35 -5.73 4.02
N ILE A 287 4.68 -5.53 4.11
CA ILE A 287 5.68 -6.61 3.92
C ILE A 287 5.55 -7.72 4.98
N TYR A 288 5.08 -7.40 6.19
CA TYR A 288 4.87 -8.41 7.24
C TYR A 288 3.44 -8.96 7.27
N ILE A 289 2.44 -8.12 7.04
CA ILE A 289 1.03 -8.51 7.11
C ILE A 289 0.67 -9.50 5.99
N PHE A 290 1.07 -9.23 4.75
CA PHE A 290 0.67 -10.09 3.62
C PHE A 290 1.24 -11.51 3.69
N PRO A 291 2.53 -11.74 3.98
CA PRO A 291 3.03 -13.10 4.20
C PRO A 291 2.37 -13.81 5.39
N ALA A 292 2.04 -13.07 6.46
CA ALA A 292 1.30 -13.64 7.58
C ALA A 292 -0.11 -14.10 7.15
N LEU A 293 -0.83 -13.29 6.35
CA LEU A 293 -2.12 -13.67 5.77
C LEU A 293 -2.01 -14.89 4.83
N ALA A 294 -0.99 -14.92 3.97
CA ALA A 294 -0.73 -16.08 3.10
C ALA A 294 -0.49 -17.35 3.92
N LEU A 295 0.31 -17.25 4.98
CA LEU A 295 0.57 -18.36 5.90
C LEU A 295 -0.72 -18.85 6.55
N LEU A 296 -1.60 -17.95 7.01
CA LEU A 296 -2.89 -18.32 7.60
C LEU A 296 -3.79 -19.07 6.60
N ILE A 297 -3.81 -18.67 5.34
CA ILE A 297 -4.58 -19.36 4.29
C ILE A 297 -4.00 -20.75 4.02
N ILE A 298 -2.68 -20.88 3.95
CA ILE A 298 -2.00 -22.17 3.79
C ILE A 298 -2.30 -23.09 4.98
N LEU A 299 -2.33 -22.56 6.20
CA LEU A 299 -2.70 -23.32 7.40
C LEU A 299 -4.16 -23.81 7.33
N ILE A 300 -5.11 -22.97 6.92
CA ILE A 300 -6.50 -23.37 6.71
C ILE A 300 -6.60 -24.50 5.70
N ALA A 301 -5.93 -24.38 4.55
CA ALA A 301 -5.92 -25.41 3.51
C ALA A 301 -5.30 -26.73 4.02
N SER A 302 -4.22 -26.66 4.77
CA SER A 302 -3.54 -27.80 5.39
C SER A 302 -4.42 -28.47 6.44
N PHE A 303 -5.08 -27.70 7.31
CA PHE A 303 -6.02 -28.24 8.30
C PHE A 303 -7.21 -28.96 7.62
N ASN A 304 -7.74 -28.38 6.53
CA ASN A 304 -8.76 -29.03 5.72
C ASN A 304 -8.27 -30.33 5.13
N PHE A 305 -7.08 -30.33 4.51
CA PHE A 305 -6.50 -31.53 3.92
C PHE A 305 -6.35 -32.64 4.95
N VAL A 306 -5.78 -32.34 6.11
CA VAL A 306 -5.57 -33.31 7.20
C VAL A 306 -6.90 -33.79 7.74
N ASN A 307 -7.84 -32.90 8.05
CA ASN A 307 -9.15 -33.25 8.57
C ASN A 307 -9.92 -34.19 7.63
N LEU A 308 -9.89 -33.91 6.32
CA LEU A 308 -10.49 -34.77 5.31
C LEU A 308 -9.81 -36.12 5.23
N THR A 309 -8.49 -36.17 5.23
CA THR A 309 -7.71 -37.40 5.14
C THR A 309 -7.98 -38.31 6.34
N VAL A 310 -8.02 -37.75 7.55
CA VAL A 310 -8.31 -38.51 8.78
C VAL A 310 -9.73 -39.03 8.75
N SER A 311 -10.70 -38.19 8.38
CA SER A 311 -12.12 -38.60 8.32
C SER A 311 -12.38 -39.70 7.28
N GLU A 312 -11.70 -39.62 6.10
CA GLU A 312 -11.80 -40.67 5.07
C GLU A 312 -11.17 -41.99 5.46
N SER A 313 -10.14 -41.94 6.29
CA SER A 313 -9.42 -43.12 6.69
C SER A 313 -10.25 -44.04 7.59
N ALA A 314 -11.27 -43.51 8.27
CA ALA A 314 -12.24 -44.30 9.01
C ALA A 314 -13.00 -45.29 8.11
N SER A 315 -13.29 -44.89 6.87
CA SER A 315 -13.96 -45.78 5.87
C SER A 315 -13.01 -46.83 5.28
N ARG A 316 -11.69 -46.68 5.44
CA ARG A 316 -10.67 -47.60 4.95
C ARG A 316 -10.24 -48.62 6.03
N ASN A 317 -10.78 -48.54 7.24
CA ASN A 317 -10.35 -49.38 8.38
C ASN A 317 -10.43 -50.89 8.06
N LYS A 318 -11.49 -51.41 7.39
CA LYS A 318 -11.66 -52.80 7.00
C LYS A 318 -10.56 -53.24 6.05
N ALA A 319 -10.27 -52.45 5.00
CA ALA A 319 -9.20 -52.75 4.05
C ALA A 319 -7.82 -52.75 4.70
N PHE A 320 -7.58 -51.82 5.63
CA PHE A 320 -6.34 -51.75 6.37
C PHE A 320 -6.19 -52.90 7.37
N GLY A 321 -7.28 -53.35 7.99
CA GLY A 321 -7.30 -54.57 8.81
C GLY A 321 -6.88 -55.81 8.02
N ILE A 322 -7.42 -55.98 6.84
CA ILE A 322 -7.07 -57.08 5.95
C ILE A 322 -5.61 -57.06 5.54
N ASN A 323 -5.10 -55.89 5.10
CA ASN A 323 -3.68 -55.74 4.75
C ASN A 323 -2.75 -56.03 5.92
N LYS A 324 -3.15 -55.65 7.15
CA LYS A 324 -2.38 -55.92 8.37
C LYS A 324 -2.34 -57.39 8.73
N ILE A 325 -3.46 -58.12 8.52
CA ILE A 325 -3.53 -59.58 8.68
C ILE A 325 -2.58 -60.24 7.64
N SER A 326 -2.52 -59.70 6.40
CA SER A 326 -1.63 -60.14 5.35
C SER A 326 -0.16 -59.73 5.53
N GLY A 327 0.24 -59.21 6.72
CA GLY A 327 1.60 -58.91 7.08
C GLY A 327 2.08 -57.47 6.79
N ALA A 328 1.18 -56.54 6.45
CA ALA A 328 1.57 -55.13 6.21
C ALA A 328 2.02 -54.48 7.55
N GLY A 329 3.27 -54.04 7.59
CA GLY A 329 3.86 -53.34 8.75
C GLY A 329 3.42 -51.87 8.87
N LYS A 330 3.76 -51.25 10.01
CA LYS A 330 3.44 -49.80 10.25
C LYS A 330 3.98 -48.89 9.15
N PHE A 331 5.14 -49.21 8.61
CA PHE A 331 5.81 -48.42 7.57
C PHE A 331 5.08 -48.45 6.22
N TYR A 332 4.31 -49.52 5.93
CA TYR A 332 3.45 -49.62 4.75
C TYR A 332 2.37 -48.53 4.77
N PHE A 333 1.65 -48.37 5.89
CA PHE A 333 0.59 -47.38 6.01
C PHE A 333 1.16 -45.96 6.03
N PHE A 334 2.30 -45.78 6.69
CA PHE A 334 3.00 -44.50 6.70
C PHE A 334 3.36 -44.03 5.30
N ARG A 335 3.95 -44.91 4.49
CA ARG A 335 4.28 -44.60 3.09
C ARG A 335 3.05 -44.27 2.23
N ILE A 336 1.94 -44.96 2.38
CA ILE A 336 0.71 -44.71 1.59
C ILE A 336 0.21 -43.31 1.85
N TYR A 337 0.08 -42.87 3.09
CA TYR A 337 -0.43 -41.54 3.43
C TYR A 337 0.50 -40.42 3.00
N ILE A 338 1.80 -40.58 3.17
CA ILE A 338 2.78 -39.58 2.70
C ILE A 338 2.77 -39.49 1.18
N LEU A 339 2.78 -40.62 0.46
CA LEU A 339 2.74 -40.62 -1.01
C LEU A 339 1.41 -40.05 -1.55
N GLU A 340 0.27 -40.39 -0.95
CA GLU A 340 -1.05 -39.84 -1.33
C GLU A 340 -1.05 -38.31 -1.16
N SER A 341 -0.53 -37.81 -0.04
CA SER A 341 -0.42 -36.39 0.24
C SER A 341 0.53 -35.67 -0.72
N LEU A 342 1.71 -36.25 -1.00
CA LEU A 342 2.67 -35.70 -1.94
C LEU A 342 2.10 -35.60 -3.36
N ILE A 343 1.42 -36.66 -3.84
CA ILE A 343 0.82 -36.68 -5.19
C ILE A 343 -0.25 -35.59 -5.29
N LEU A 344 -1.16 -35.49 -4.32
CA LEU A 344 -2.24 -34.50 -4.35
C LEU A 344 -1.71 -33.07 -4.23
N THR A 345 -0.69 -32.84 -3.40
CA THR A 345 -0.05 -31.52 -3.25
C THR A 345 0.70 -31.15 -4.51
N PHE A 346 1.42 -32.09 -5.13
CA PHE A 346 2.10 -31.83 -6.41
C PHE A 346 1.12 -31.46 -7.52
N VAL A 347 0.02 -32.20 -7.66
CA VAL A 347 -1.05 -31.87 -8.62
C VAL A 347 -1.62 -30.47 -8.34
N ALA A 348 -1.85 -30.15 -7.07
CA ALA A 348 -2.38 -28.85 -6.69
C ALA A 348 -1.43 -27.69 -7.09
N ILE A 349 -0.11 -27.87 -6.93
CA ILE A 349 0.88 -26.85 -7.31
C ILE A 349 0.96 -26.71 -8.83
N VAL A 350 0.91 -27.80 -9.60
CA VAL A 350 0.84 -27.71 -11.05
C VAL A 350 -0.40 -26.93 -11.49
N VAL A 351 -1.56 -27.24 -10.92
CA VAL A 351 -2.81 -26.52 -11.20
C VAL A 351 -2.72 -25.05 -10.78
N SER A 352 -1.99 -24.74 -9.70
CA SER A 352 -1.79 -23.37 -9.24
C SER A 352 -1.11 -22.46 -10.26
N PHE A 353 -0.16 -22.98 -11.03
CA PHE A 353 0.48 -22.19 -12.10
C PHE A 353 -0.51 -21.81 -13.21
N PHE A 354 -1.42 -22.72 -13.59
CA PHE A 354 -2.48 -22.39 -14.55
C PHE A 354 -3.47 -21.37 -13.98
N VAL A 355 -3.84 -21.51 -12.71
CA VAL A 355 -4.71 -20.52 -12.03
C VAL A 355 -4.04 -19.14 -11.97
N LEU A 356 -2.73 -19.09 -11.72
CA LEU A 356 -1.95 -17.87 -11.72
C LEU A 356 -1.96 -17.18 -13.09
N ASP A 357 -1.79 -17.90 -14.18
CA ASP A 357 -1.82 -17.30 -15.53
C ASP A 357 -3.17 -16.64 -15.81
N ILE A 358 -4.27 -17.24 -15.34
CA ILE A 358 -5.63 -16.67 -15.50
C ILE A 358 -5.84 -15.43 -14.62
N ILE A 359 -5.35 -15.45 -13.37
CA ILE A 359 -5.59 -14.39 -12.39
C ILE A 359 -4.57 -13.24 -12.53
N SER A 360 -3.38 -13.51 -13.06
CA SER A 360 -2.27 -12.54 -13.08
C SER A 360 -2.61 -11.20 -13.77
N PRO A 361 -3.34 -11.12 -14.90
CA PRO A 361 -3.70 -9.84 -15.51
C PRO A 361 -4.63 -9.02 -14.60
N LEU A 362 -5.60 -9.68 -13.98
CA LEU A 362 -6.53 -9.04 -13.04
C LEU A 362 -5.79 -8.53 -11.80
N PHE A 363 -4.86 -9.32 -11.28
CA PHE A 363 -4.07 -8.94 -10.12
C PHE A 363 -3.11 -7.78 -10.41
N LYS A 364 -2.46 -7.76 -11.57
CA LYS A 364 -1.63 -6.64 -12.03
C LYS A 364 -2.46 -5.34 -12.15
N ALA A 365 -3.61 -5.40 -12.81
CA ALA A 365 -4.51 -4.27 -12.95
C ALA A 365 -5.02 -3.77 -11.58
N PHE A 366 -5.28 -4.69 -10.66
CA PHE A 366 -5.72 -4.36 -9.31
C PHE A 366 -4.63 -3.70 -8.47
N VAL A 367 -3.40 -4.25 -8.48
CA VAL A 367 -2.28 -3.73 -7.70
C VAL A 367 -1.69 -2.48 -8.36
N GLU A 368 -1.91 -2.28 -9.69
CA GLU A 368 -1.30 -1.21 -10.49
C GLU A 368 0.23 -1.17 -10.37
N ARG A 369 0.84 -2.36 -10.35
CA ARG A 369 2.29 -2.56 -10.32
C ARG A 369 2.68 -3.48 -11.48
N ASP A 370 3.80 -3.20 -12.09
CA ASP A 370 4.34 -4.10 -13.13
C ASP A 370 5.04 -5.30 -12.49
N LEU A 371 4.21 -6.22 -11.99
CA LEU A 371 4.70 -7.46 -11.39
C LEU A 371 5.11 -8.45 -12.48
N ASN A 372 6.32 -8.99 -12.39
CA ASN A 372 6.70 -10.12 -13.22
C ASN A 372 6.04 -11.40 -12.69
N LEU A 373 4.88 -11.74 -13.23
CA LEU A 373 4.09 -12.92 -12.83
C LEU A 373 4.29 -14.13 -13.75
N LYS A 374 5.22 -14.06 -14.72
CA LYS A 374 5.63 -15.23 -15.50
C LYS A 374 6.60 -16.10 -14.70
N LEU A 375 6.09 -16.62 -13.59
CA LEU A 375 6.87 -17.32 -12.57
C LEU A 375 7.47 -18.65 -13.06
N TYR A 376 6.92 -19.23 -14.14
CA TYR A 376 7.45 -20.45 -14.77
C TYR A 376 8.75 -20.22 -15.58
N ASN A 377 9.13 -18.97 -15.82
CA ASN A 377 10.41 -18.64 -16.46
C ASN A 377 11.56 -18.54 -15.44
N ASP A 378 11.25 -18.53 -14.14
CA ASP A 378 12.24 -18.44 -13.09
C ASP A 378 12.51 -19.83 -12.47
N GLY A 379 13.67 -20.41 -12.78
CA GLY A 379 14.08 -21.72 -12.29
C GLY A 379 14.17 -21.80 -10.76
N TYR A 380 14.52 -20.71 -10.08
CA TYR A 380 14.55 -20.67 -8.61
C TYR A 380 13.15 -20.75 -8.01
N LEU A 381 12.17 -20.13 -8.64
CA LEU A 381 10.76 -20.20 -8.20
C LEU A 381 10.17 -21.59 -8.43
N ILE A 382 10.49 -22.23 -9.56
CA ILE A 382 10.06 -23.61 -9.80
C ILE A 382 10.68 -24.53 -8.74
N ALA A 383 11.99 -24.44 -8.50
CA ALA A 383 12.66 -25.23 -7.47
C ALA A 383 12.08 -24.97 -6.07
N GLY A 384 11.86 -23.70 -5.71
CA GLY A 384 11.22 -23.31 -4.44
C GLY A 384 9.80 -23.89 -4.33
N SER A 385 9.01 -23.86 -5.40
CA SER A 385 7.66 -24.44 -5.43
C SER A 385 7.67 -25.96 -5.26
N LEU A 386 8.65 -26.66 -5.82
CA LEU A 386 8.83 -28.10 -5.63
C LEU A 386 9.24 -28.45 -4.20
N ILE A 387 10.15 -27.67 -3.60
CA ILE A 387 10.53 -27.82 -2.19
C ILE A 387 9.32 -27.56 -1.28
N PHE A 388 8.55 -26.52 -1.57
CA PHE A 388 7.32 -26.21 -0.84
C PHE A 388 6.28 -27.34 -0.98
N ALA A 389 6.11 -27.92 -2.20
CA ALA A 389 5.26 -29.10 -2.43
C ALA A 389 5.65 -30.27 -1.54
N LEU A 390 6.93 -30.54 -1.47
CA LEU A 390 7.47 -31.62 -0.65
C LEU A 390 7.23 -31.36 0.85
N LEU A 391 7.51 -30.17 1.32
CA LEU A 391 7.32 -29.78 2.72
C LEU A 391 5.84 -29.88 3.14
N ILE A 392 4.94 -29.23 2.39
CA ILE A 392 3.50 -29.24 2.70
C ILE A 392 2.89 -30.63 2.52
N GLY A 393 3.32 -31.36 1.49
CA GLY A 393 2.86 -32.74 1.27
C GLY A 393 3.28 -33.66 2.42
N VAL A 394 4.48 -33.53 2.95
CA VAL A 394 4.96 -34.29 4.11
C VAL A 394 4.20 -33.86 5.38
N ILE A 395 4.08 -32.54 5.65
CA ILE A 395 3.35 -32.01 6.81
C ILE A 395 1.91 -32.51 6.82
N ASN A 396 1.22 -32.44 5.69
CA ASN A 396 -0.17 -32.87 5.55
C ASN A 396 -0.33 -34.39 5.67
N GLY A 397 0.69 -35.17 5.30
CA GLY A 397 0.69 -36.63 5.37
C GLY A 397 1.11 -37.23 6.71
N ILE A 398 2.00 -36.55 7.46
CA ILE A 398 2.58 -37.08 8.71
C ILE A 398 1.51 -37.46 9.74
N TYR A 399 0.59 -36.53 10.03
CA TYR A 399 -0.38 -36.77 11.08
C TYR A 399 -1.35 -37.94 10.78
N PRO A 400 -1.98 -38.02 9.59
CA PRO A 400 -2.75 -39.22 9.22
C PRO A 400 -1.92 -40.50 9.22
N ALA A 401 -0.69 -40.43 8.71
CA ALA A 401 0.24 -41.56 8.68
C ALA A 401 0.54 -42.09 10.11
N TYR A 402 0.87 -41.21 11.04
CA TYR A 402 1.13 -41.58 12.44
C TYR A 402 -0.12 -42.17 13.11
N LEU A 403 -1.27 -41.51 12.95
CA LEU A 403 -2.52 -41.93 13.60
C LEU A 403 -2.94 -43.35 13.19
N TYR A 404 -2.80 -43.69 11.90
CA TYR A 404 -3.28 -44.98 11.40
C TYR A 404 -2.23 -46.09 11.43
N SER A 405 -0.95 -45.76 11.41
CA SER A 405 0.11 -46.74 11.60
C SER A 405 0.20 -47.28 13.02
N SER A 406 -0.22 -46.48 14.02
CA SER A 406 -0.15 -46.81 15.43
C SER A 406 -1.35 -47.63 15.96
N LYS A 407 -2.48 -47.68 15.23
CA LYS A 407 -3.68 -48.43 15.69
C LYS A 407 -3.44 -49.94 15.71
N ASN A 408 -4.00 -50.62 16.71
CA ASN A 408 -3.91 -52.08 16.82
C ASN A 408 -4.88 -52.81 15.87
N LEU A 409 -4.55 -54.08 15.54
CA LEU A 409 -5.36 -54.89 14.62
C LEU A 409 -6.84 -55.01 15.06
N VAL A 410 -7.06 -55.18 16.37
CA VAL A 410 -8.38 -55.32 16.96
C VAL A 410 -9.23 -54.07 16.75
N ASP A 411 -8.58 -52.88 16.80
CA ASP A 411 -9.28 -51.60 16.58
C ASP A 411 -9.68 -51.39 15.10
N HIS A 412 -8.98 -52.00 14.18
CA HIS A 412 -9.30 -52.00 12.75
C HIS A 412 -10.45 -52.94 12.39
N LEU A 413 -10.60 -54.07 13.13
CA LEU A 413 -11.57 -55.13 12.83
C LEU A 413 -12.84 -55.04 13.67
N LYS A 414 -12.78 -54.50 14.89
CA LYS A 414 -13.98 -54.27 15.70
C LYS A 414 -14.86 -53.25 15.02
N TYR A 415 -15.88 -53.75 14.35
CA TYR A 415 -17.06 -52.92 14.00
C TYR A 415 -17.82 -52.63 15.32
N LYS A 416 -17.37 -51.59 16.05
CA LYS A 416 -18.17 -51.11 17.16
C LYS A 416 -19.42 -50.49 16.60
N THR A 417 -20.54 -51.17 16.74
CA THR A 417 -21.91 -50.67 16.60
C THR A 417 -22.22 -49.51 17.55
N ASP A 418 -21.35 -49.26 18.51
CA ASP A 418 -21.39 -48.07 19.38
C ASP A 418 -20.66 -46.92 18.71
N SER A 419 -21.36 -46.25 17.98
CA SER A 419 -21.13 -45.25 16.98
C SER A 419 -20.86 -43.85 17.55
N SER A 420 -19.92 -43.68 18.35
CA SER A 420 -19.27 -42.36 18.38
C SER A 420 -17.90 -42.50 17.70
N VAL A 421 -17.80 -42.13 16.44
CA VAL A 421 -16.53 -41.74 15.88
C VAL A 421 -16.02 -40.59 16.77
N LYS A 422 -15.30 -40.98 17.87
CA LYS A 422 -14.68 -39.97 18.73
C LYS A 422 -13.73 -39.19 17.85
N GLU A 423 -14.13 -37.96 17.52
CA GLU A 423 -13.21 -37.02 16.85
C GLU A 423 -11.96 -36.91 17.70
N ASN A 424 -10.82 -37.04 17.02
CA ASN A 424 -9.55 -36.90 17.67
C ASN A 424 -9.39 -35.43 18.16
N SER A 425 -8.80 -35.26 19.33
CA SER A 425 -8.60 -33.95 19.95
C SER A 425 -7.89 -32.96 18.97
N ILE A 426 -6.99 -33.45 18.13
CA ILE A 426 -6.27 -32.65 17.14
C ILE A 426 -7.21 -32.12 16.02
N GLN A 427 -8.19 -32.92 15.56
CA GLN A 427 -9.16 -32.45 14.59
C GLN A 427 -10.01 -31.29 15.17
N ARG A 428 -10.35 -31.34 16.44
CA ARG A 428 -11.05 -30.26 17.15
C ARG A 428 -10.19 -29.00 17.20
N ILE A 429 -8.90 -29.15 17.55
CA ILE A 429 -7.95 -28.05 17.60
C ILE A 429 -7.85 -27.39 16.21
N PHE A 430 -7.70 -28.16 15.14
CA PHE A 430 -7.65 -27.64 13.77
C PHE A 430 -8.94 -26.89 13.39
N GLN A 431 -10.10 -27.41 13.78
CA GLN A 431 -11.38 -26.77 13.52
C GLN A 431 -11.54 -25.44 14.27
N VAL A 432 -11.19 -25.43 15.57
CA VAL A 432 -11.21 -24.23 16.42
C VAL A 432 -10.22 -23.18 15.87
N SER A 433 -8.99 -23.60 15.53
CA SER A 433 -7.99 -22.70 14.95
C SER A 433 -8.46 -22.10 13.61
N GLN A 434 -9.09 -22.90 12.76
CA GLN A 434 -9.64 -22.46 11.48
C GLN A 434 -10.74 -21.40 11.68
N PHE A 435 -11.68 -21.62 12.62
CA PHE A 435 -12.71 -20.63 12.97
C PHE A 435 -12.08 -19.37 13.54
N ALA A 436 -11.08 -19.51 14.44
CA ALA A 436 -10.38 -18.36 15.01
C ALA A 436 -9.67 -17.52 13.94
N ILE A 437 -8.99 -18.14 12.98
CA ILE A 437 -8.36 -17.46 11.84
C ILE A 437 -9.40 -16.71 11.01
N CYS A 438 -10.53 -17.34 10.69
CA CYS A 438 -11.62 -16.68 9.94
C CYS A 438 -12.15 -15.44 10.67
N ILE A 439 -12.43 -15.57 11.97
CA ILE A 439 -12.92 -14.45 12.79
C ILE A 439 -11.90 -13.31 12.80
N LEU A 440 -10.62 -13.62 12.96
CA LEU A 440 -9.53 -12.65 12.94
C LEU A 440 -9.46 -11.91 11.61
N LEU A 441 -9.55 -12.63 10.48
CA LEU A 441 -9.51 -12.03 9.14
C LEU A 441 -10.73 -11.16 8.86
N ILE A 442 -11.93 -11.59 9.25
CA ILE A 442 -13.17 -10.82 9.10
C ILE A 442 -13.06 -9.54 9.93
N THR A 443 -12.65 -9.65 11.19
CA THR A 443 -12.50 -8.50 12.09
C THR A 443 -11.45 -7.52 11.56
N GLY A 444 -10.31 -8.04 11.10
CA GLY A 444 -9.25 -7.22 10.50
C GLY A 444 -9.73 -6.42 9.29
N SER A 445 -10.45 -7.06 8.38
CA SER A 445 -11.04 -6.40 7.22
C SER A 445 -12.02 -5.30 7.63
N PHE A 446 -12.91 -5.56 8.61
CA PHE A 446 -13.83 -4.54 9.10
C PHE A 446 -13.14 -3.34 9.74
N VAL A 447 -12.10 -3.57 10.54
CA VAL A 447 -11.34 -2.48 11.17
C VAL A 447 -10.64 -1.61 10.13
N ILE A 448 -10.02 -2.23 9.10
CA ILE A 448 -9.39 -1.50 8.01
C ILE A 448 -10.42 -0.62 7.28
N PHE A 449 -11.56 -1.18 6.90
CA PHE A 449 -12.64 -0.41 6.24
C PHE A 449 -13.18 0.70 7.12
N LYS A 450 -13.34 0.44 8.43
CA LYS A 450 -13.79 1.45 9.37
C LYS A 450 -12.81 2.61 9.47
N GLN A 451 -11.50 2.33 9.51
CA GLN A 451 -10.45 3.37 9.52
C GLN A 451 -10.48 4.20 8.22
N LEU A 452 -10.59 3.56 7.06
CA LEU A 452 -10.70 4.27 5.78
C LEU A 452 -11.95 5.15 5.69
N ASN A 453 -13.08 4.66 6.17
CA ASN A 453 -14.32 5.44 6.23
C ASN A 453 -14.21 6.60 7.23
N PHE A 454 -13.55 6.39 8.36
CA PHE A 454 -13.26 7.45 9.33
C PHE A 454 -12.42 8.56 8.69
N ILE A 455 -11.33 8.22 7.99
CA ILE A 455 -10.48 9.17 7.25
C ILE A 455 -11.34 9.97 6.26
N ASN A 456 -12.03 9.28 5.35
CA ASN A 456 -12.84 9.94 4.32
C ASN A 456 -13.92 10.87 4.91
N SER A 457 -14.60 10.42 5.96
CA SER A 457 -15.65 11.23 6.60
C SER A 457 -15.09 12.44 7.36
N THR A 458 -13.86 12.33 7.88
CA THR A 458 -13.22 13.43 8.62
C THR A 458 -12.67 14.49 7.65
N ILE A 459 -12.07 14.08 6.52
CA ILE A 459 -11.64 15.00 5.46
C ILE A 459 -12.86 15.82 4.98
N ARG A 460 -13.96 15.15 4.62
CA ARG A 460 -15.20 15.83 4.18
C ARG A 460 -15.83 16.77 5.21
N LYS A 461 -15.59 16.54 6.49
CA LYS A 461 -16.06 17.45 7.55
C LYS A 461 -15.17 18.67 7.73
N SER A 462 -13.88 18.56 7.42
CA SER A 462 -12.92 19.65 7.53
C SER A 462 -12.88 20.54 6.30
N LEU A 463 -13.09 19.93 5.12
CA LEU A 463 -13.08 20.58 3.81
C LEU A 463 -14.24 20.06 2.97
N ASP A 464 -14.93 20.93 2.28
CA ASP A 464 -15.89 20.54 1.24
C ASP A 464 -15.13 20.18 -0.06
N SER A 465 -14.35 19.09 0.01
CA SER A 465 -13.49 18.61 -1.07
C SER A 465 -14.26 17.90 -2.19
N ASP A 466 -15.54 17.60 -1.97
CA ASP A 466 -16.38 17.00 -3.02
C ASP A 466 -16.64 18.02 -4.12
N ASN A 467 -16.57 17.57 -5.37
CA ASN A 467 -16.83 18.39 -6.54
C ASN A 467 -15.93 19.66 -6.65
N VAL A 468 -14.66 19.52 -6.31
CA VAL A 468 -13.65 20.54 -6.58
C VAL A 468 -12.71 20.04 -7.66
N LEU A 469 -12.65 20.78 -8.78
CA LEU A 469 -11.71 20.58 -9.87
C LEU A 469 -10.49 21.47 -9.64
N VAL A 470 -9.30 20.92 -9.77
CA VAL A 470 -8.02 21.63 -9.64
C VAL A 470 -7.37 21.74 -11.00
N ILE A 471 -7.10 22.95 -11.49
CA ILE A 471 -6.28 23.20 -12.69
C ILE A 471 -4.86 23.47 -12.22
N ASN A 472 -3.90 22.65 -12.68
CA ASN A 472 -2.53 22.65 -12.18
C ASN A 472 -1.56 23.53 -12.98
N ASN A 473 -1.91 23.93 -14.19
CA ASN A 473 -1.07 24.73 -15.08
C ASN A 473 -1.63 26.15 -15.33
N ALA A 474 -2.17 26.75 -14.27
CA ALA A 474 -2.76 28.09 -14.35
C ALA A 474 -1.73 29.19 -14.68
N ASP A 475 -0.43 28.95 -14.43
CA ASP A 475 0.67 29.81 -14.86
C ASP A 475 0.62 30.17 -16.36
N LYS A 476 0.10 29.29 -17.19
CA LYS A 476 -0.03 29.49 -18.64
C LYS A 476 -1.06 30.57 -19.02
N LEU A 477 -1.89 30.99 -18.09
CA LEU A 477 -2.83 32.10 -18.30
C LEU A 477 -2.12 33.47 -18.31
N GLY A 478 -0.99 33.60 -17.65
CA GLY A 478 -0.29 34.88 -17.50
C GLY A 478 -1.24 35.99 -17.00
N PRO A 479 -1.27 37.19 -17.59
CA PRO A 479 -2.12 38.29 -17.13
C PRO A 479 -3.63 38.05 -17.30
N LYS A 480 -4.06 36.92 -17.90
CA LYS A 480 -5.48 36.63 -18.17
C LYS A 480 -6.17 35.93 -16.98
N HIS A 481 -5.53 35.75 -15.85
CA HIS A 481 -6.06 35.04 -14.67
C HIS A 481 -7.45 35.54 -14.25
N GLU A 482 -7.61 36.84 -14.03
CA GLU A 482 -8.87 37.44 -13.58
C GLU A 482 -9.98 37.31 -14.62
N VAL A 483 -9.63 37.45 -15.90
CA VAL A 483 -10.58 37.29 -17.02
C VAL A 483 -11.04 35.82 -17.05
N PHE A 484 -10.13 34.87 -16.91
CA PHE A 484 -10.48 33.46 -16.91
C PHE A 484 -11.38 33.10 -15.72
N LYS A 485 -11.06 33.59 -14.50
CA LYS A 485 -11.88 33.41 -13.31
C LYS A 485 -13.29 33.95 -13.49
N SER A 486 -13.42 35.15 -14.07
CA SER A 486 -14.71 35.79 -14.30
C SER A 486 -15.55 35.05 -15.35
N GLU A 487 -14.93 34.52 -16.40
CA GLU A 487 -15.61 33.72 -17.42
C GLU A 487 -15.99 32.33 -16.90
N LEU A 488 -15.16 31.70 -16.05
CA LEU A 488 -15.52 30.46 -15.38
C LEU A 488 -16.77 30.59 -14.52
N LYS A 489 -16.92 31.68 -13.76
CA LYS A 489 -18.09 31.93 -12.92
C LYS A 489 -19.40 32.10 -13.73
N LYS A 490 -19.32 32.36 -15.06
CA LYS A 490 -20.49 32.41 -15.97
C LYS A 490 -20.94 31.02 -16.45
N ILE A 491 -20.12 29.99 -16.30
CA ILE A 491 -20.47 28.63 -16.74
C ILE A 491 -21.49 28.07 -15.76
N ASN A 492 -22.63 27.63 -16.29
CA ASN A 492 -23.68 27.03 -15.47
C ASN A 492 -23.16 25.76 -14.72
N GLY A 493 -23.41 25.71 -13.42
CA GLY A 493 -22.95 24.63 -12.55
C GLY A 493 -21.61 24.90 -11.84
N ILE A 494 -20.91 26.00 -12.17
CA ILE A 494 -19.75 26.45 -11.38
C ILE A 494 -20.26 27.36 -10.25
N GLY A 495 -19.88 27.03 -9.02
CA GLY A 495 -20.16 27.82 -7.83
C GLY A 495 -19.05 28.85 -7.61
N ASN A 496 -18.01 28.44 -6.90
CA ASN A 496 -16.88 29.30 -6.56
C ASN A 496 -15.62 28.94 -7.34
N VAL A 497 -14.76 29.93 -7.58
CA VAL A 497 -13.47 29.79 -8.24
C VAL A 497 -12.43 30.53 -7.43
N SER A 498 -11.33 29.90 -7.07
CA SER A 498 -10.25 30.47 -6.27
C SER A 498 -8.89 30.17 -6.88
N TYR A 499 -7.96 31.12 -6.73
CA TYR A 499 -6.54 30.89 -6.98
C TYR A 499 -5.82 30.53 -5.68
N CYS A 500 -4.86 29.61 -5.78
CA CYS A 500 -3.94 29.29 -4.67
C CYS A 500 -2.64 28.74 -5.24
N ASP A 501 -1.57 28.86 -4.49
CA ASP A 501 -0.32 28.19 -4.82
C ASP A 501 -0.36 26.75 -4.37
N GLU A 502 -0.98 26.50 -3.21
CA GLU A 502 -1.03 25.20 -2.60
C GLU A 502 -2.45 24.70 -2.39
N VAL A 503 -2.63 23.43 -2.71
CA VAL A 503 -3.89 22.70 -2.58
C VAL A 503 -3.78 21.76 -1.38
N PRO A 504 -4.79 21.70 -0.50
CA PRO A 504 -4.83 20.70 0.54
C PRO A 504 -4.68 19.27 -0.03
N GLY A 505 -3.82 18.46 0.56
CA GLY A 505 -3.48 17.15 0.04
C GLY A 505 -2.22 17.12 -0.85
N LEU A 506 -1.71 18.29 -1.24
CA LEU A 506 -0.51 18.41 -2.09
C LEU A 506 0.58 19.30 -1.45
N ALA A 507 0.37 19.84 -0.27
CA ALA A 507 1.23 20.86 0.30
C ALA A 507 2.54 20.30 0.89
N ASP A 508 3.66 20.89 0.49
CA ASP A 508 4.99 20.66 1.05
C ASP A 508 5.66 21.99 1.48
N TYR A 509 4.87 22.92 2.07
CA TYR A 509 5.37 24.27 2.35
C TYR A 509 5.32 24.57 3.83
N SER A 510 6.46 24.47 4.44
CA SER A 510 6.64 24.97 5.79
C SER A 510 7.73 26.01 5.83
N HIS A 511 7.34 27.17 6.33
CA HIS A 511 8.24 28.29 6.58
C HIS A 511 8.37 28.55 8.08
N TRP A 512 9.58 28.93 8.48
CA TRP A 512 9.84 29.40 9.84
C TRP A 512 9.46 30.87 9.97
N GLY A 513 8.70 31.19 10.98
CA GLY A 513 8.34 32.55 11.29
C GLY A 513 8.37 32.80 12.79
N LEU A 514 8.36 34.09 13.17
CA LEU A 514 8.50 34.58 14.53
C LEU A 514 7.25 35.32 14.99
N PRO A 515 6.66 34.95 16.14
CA PRO A 515 5.69 35.82 16.79
C PRO A 515 6.36 37.12 17.24
N VAL A 516 5.87 38.26 16.79
CA VAL A 516 6.44 39.59 17.12
C VAL A 516 6.05 40.02 18.52
N ASP A 517 4.84 39.67 18.95
CA ASP A 517 4.23 40.15 20.20
C ASP A 517 4.36 39.18 21.38
N SER A 518 5.20 38.17 21.31
CA SER A 518 5.44 37.23 22.39
C SER A 518 6.90 36.76 22.44
N ALA A 519 7.35 36.34 23.62
CA ALA A 519 8.63 35.67 23.79
C ALA A 519 8.61 34.20 23.36
N ALA A 520 7.60 33.78 22.61
CA ALA A 520 7.50 32.43 22.09
C ALA A 520 8.57 32.20 21.05
N PHE A 521 9.03 30.93 20.96
CA PHE A 521 10.03 30.49 20.00
C PHE A 521 9.46 30.52 18.59
N ASP A 522 10.34 30.45 17.60
CA ASP A 522 9.99 30.27 16.22
C ASP A 522 9.05 29.06 16.05
N THR A 523 8.03 29.29 15.27
CA THR A 523 7.04 28.27 14.97
C THR A 523 7.12 27.90 13.49
N HIS A 524 7.21 26.60 13.24
CA HIS A 524 7.11 26.06 11.90
C HIS A 524 5.66 26.14 11.43
N LEU A 525 5.41 26.87 10.36
CA LEU A 525 4.09 27.15 9.83
C LEU A 525 3.98 26.60 8.40
N ALA A 526 2.97 25.80 8.12
CA ALA A 526 2.60 25.50 6.75
C ALA A 526 1.93 26.73 6.14
N VAL A 527 2.53 27.27 5.10
CA VAL A 527 2.10 28.51 4.45
C VAL A 527 1.30 28.20 3.21
N PHE A 528 0.13 28.87 3.10
CA PHE A 528 -0.77 28.76 1.95
C PHE A 528 -1.00 30.17 1.40
N TYR A 529 -0.57 30.41 0.17
CA TYR A 529 -0.91 31.63 -0.54
C TYR A 529 -2.20 31.43 -1.31
N CYS A 530 -3.15 32.32 -1.11
CA CYS A 530 -4.49 32.17 -1.68
C CYS A 530 -5.18 33.52 -1.92
N ASP A 531 -6.25 33.47 -2.70
CA ASP A 531 -7.10 34.65 -2.97
C ASP A 531 -8.28 34.75 -1.98
N TYR A 532 -9.13 35.75 -2.21
CA TYR A 532 -10.30 36.07 -1.37
C TYR A 532 -11.36 34.95 -1.34
N ASP A 533 -11.47 34.15 -2.40
CA ASP A 533 -12.50 33.13 -2.56
C ASP A 533 -12.10 31.76 -1.99
N TYR A 534 -10.87 31.58 -1.51
CA TYR A 534 -10.30 30.29 -1.09
C TYR A 534 -11.12 29.61 0.01
N LEU A 535 -11.44 30.35 1.07
CA LEU A 535 -12.22 29.80 2.19
C LEU A 535 -13.60 29.30 1.75
N SER A 536 -14.29 30.08 0.91
CA SER A 536 -15.64 29.73 0.41
C SER A 536 -15.60 28.59 -0.60
N THR A 537 -14.56 28.50 -1.41
CA THR A 537 -14.38 27.44 -2.42
C THR A 537 -14.17 26.09 -1.76
N LEU A 538 -13.41 26.04 -0.67
CA LEU A 538 -13.13 24.81 0.09
C LEU A 538 -14.09 24.56 1.27
N GLY A 539 -15.05 25.48 1.50
CA GLY A 539 -16.02 25.34 2.61
C GLY A 539 -15.39 25.32 3.99
N MET A 540 -14.24 26.01 4.15
CA MET A 540 -13.53 26.07 5.42
C MET A 540 -14.34 26.83 6.47
N GLN A 541 -14.29 26.40 7.72
CA GLN A 541 -15.05 27.01 8.82
C GLN A 541 -14.19 28.04 9.54
N LEU A 542 -14.66 29.29 9.56
CA LEU A 542 -14.09 30.36 10.36
C LEU A 542 -14.58 30.23 11.80
N THR A 543 -13.67 30.23 12.79
CA THR A 543 -14.01 30.13 14.21
C THR A 543 -13.96 31.47 14.90
N ARG A 544 -13.07 32.40 14.51
CA ARG A 544 -12.96 33.77 15.05
C ARG A 544 -12.51 34.75 13.97
N GLY A 545 -12.92 35.99 14.08
CA GLY A 545 -12.49 37.05 13.17
C GLY A 545 -13.15 36.97 11.80
N ARG A 546 -12.40 37.33 10.76
CA ARG A 546 -12.82 37.30 9.36
C ARG A 546 -11.75 36.69 8.45
N PHE A 547 -12.14 36.35 7.25
CA PHE A 547 -11.22 36.01 6.15
C PHE A 547 -10.88 37.27 5.32
N PHE A 548 -10.08 37.13 4.30
CA PHE A 548 -9.69 38.20 3.39
C PHE A 548 -10.90 38.76 2.65
N ASP A 549 -10.91 40.10 2.45
CA ASP A 549 -11.98 40.80 1.74
C ASP A 549 -11.38 41.93 0.90
N PRO A 550 -11.74 42.05 -0.38
CA PRO A 550 -11.24 43.13 -1.26
C PRO A 550 -11.46 44.53 -0.75
N GLY A 551 -12.44 44.74 0.17
CA GLY A 551 -12.73 46.04 0.77
C GLY A 551 -11.67 46.52 1.77
N PHE A 552 -10.74 45.66 2.18
CA PHE A 552 -9.70 46.01 3.16
C PHE A 552 -8.31 45.98 2.50
N SER A 553 -7.77 47.14 2.19
CA SER A 553 -6.42 47.28 1.60
C SER A 553 -5.29 46.79 2.53
N THR A 554 -5.56 46.60 3.80
CA THR A 554 -4.60 46.08 4.80
C THR A 554 -4.43 44.58 4.76
N ASP A 555 -5.27 43.85 4.00
CA ASP A 555 -5.26 42.40 3.98
C ASP A 555 -4.04 41.79 3.26
N ASN A 556 -3.31 42.57 2.47
CA ASN A 556 -1.99 42.22 1.93
C ASN A 556 -0.93 42.02 3.03
N ARG A 557 -1.19 42.48 4.29
CA ARG A 557 -0.35 42.26 5.49
C ARG A 557 -1.13 41.54 6.59
N ALA A 558 -2.10 40.73 6.20
CA ALA A 558 -2.89 39.94 7.12
C ALA A 558 -2.59 38.46 6.98
N VAL A 559 -2.82 37.71 8.04
CA VAL A 559 -2.75 36.24 8.05
C VAL A 559 -3.98 35.69 8.74
N VAL A 560 -4.51 34.60 8.18
CA VAL A 560 -5.52 33.76 8.84
C VAL A 560 -4.84 32.47 9.26
N MET A 561 -4.99 32.05 10.52
CA MET A 561 -4.31 30.89 11.08
C MET A 561 -5.31 29.80 11.47
N ASN A 562 -4.86 28.54 11.52
CA ASN A 562 -5.68 27.47 12.05
C ASN A 562 -5.64 27.43 13.60
N GLU A 563 -6.55 26.64 14.21
CA GLU A 563 -6.63 26.49 15.67
C GLU A 563 -5.32 25.93 16.26
N THR A 564 -4.69 24.99 15.56
CA THR A 564 -3.39 24.43 15.98
C THR A 564 -2.29 25.48 16.01
N ALA A 565 -2.20 26.38 15.03
CA ALA A 565 -1.22 27.47 15.05
C ALA A 565 -1.44 28.40 16.26
N ILE A 566 -2.69 28.77 16.51
CA ILE A 566 -3.05 29.63 17.65
C ILE A 566 -2.69 28.98 18.98
N LYS A 567 -2.92 27.67 19.11
CA LYS A 567 -2.58 26.90 20.30
C LYS A 567 -1.07 26.78 20.49
N THR A 568 -0.32 26.48 19.43
CA THR A 568 1.15 26.37 19.50
C THR A 568 1.81 27.67 19.89
N LEU A 569 1.25 28.80 19.41
CA LEU A 569 1.72 30.15 19.74
C LEU A 569 1.23 30.66 21.11
N GLY A 570 0.37 29.91 21.81
CA GLY A 570 -0.19 30.31 23.10
C GLY A 570 -1.16 31.51 23.04
N TRP A 571 -1.79 31.72 21.87
CA TRP A 571 -2.67 32.88 21.63
C TRP A 571 -4.17 32.57 21.77
N GLU A 572 -4.53 31.45 22.39
CA GLU A 572 -5.91 30.97 22.52
C GLU A 572 -6.91 31.98 23.09
N LYS A 573 -6.46 32.86 24.02
CA LYS A 573 -7.32 33.87 24.63
C LYS A 573 -7.63 35.04 23.68
N ASN A 574 -6.60 35.57 23.01
CA ASN A 574 -6.70 36.76 22.15
C ASN A 574 -5.82 36.58 20.90
N PRO A 575 -6.27 35.87 19.89
CA PRO A 575 -5.48 35.64 18.66
C PRO A 575 -5.51 36.84 17.71
N LEU A 576 -6.65 37.56 17.63
CA LEU A 576 -6.83 38.65 16.67
C LEU A 576 -6.00 39.85 17.00
N GLY A 577 -5.39 40.47 15.98
CA GLY A 577 -4.49 41.59 16.12
C GLY A 577 -3.06 41.25 16.55
N LYS A 578 -2.75 39.99 16.85
CA LYS A 578 -1.38 39.54 17.10
C LYS A 578 -0.56 39.58 15.80
N ARG A 579 0.75 39.83 15.96
CA ARG A 579 1.66 39.99 14.83
C ARG A 579 2.60 38.81 14.70
N TYR A 580 2.72 38.33 13.46
CA TYR A 580 3.59 37.22 13.09
C TYR A 580 4.52 37.64 11.95
N ARG A 581 5.82 37.44 12.09
CA ARG A 581 6.82 37.75 11.08
C ARG A 581 7.26 36.51 10.36
N LEU A 582 7.04 36.51 9.08
CA LEU A 582 7.59 35.57 8.12
C LEU A 582 8.79 36.29 7.45
N ASP A 583 8.70 36.68 6.21
CA ASP A 583 9.63 37.62 5.55
C ASP A 583 9.22 39.08 5.94
N ASP A 584 7.91 39.33 5.90
CA ASP A 584 7.26 40.54 6.40
C ASP A 584 6.48 40.29 7.70
N THR A 585 5.96 41.37 8.31
CA THR A 585 5.12 41.28 9.50
C THR A 585 3.65 41.29 9.11
N PHE A 586 2.95 40.21 9.49
CA PHE A 586 1.52 40.01 9.23
C PHE A 586 0.71 40.09 10.51
N THR A 587 -0.51 40.61 10.42
CA THR A 587 -1.45 40.71 11.53
C THR A 587 -2.50 39.60 11.42
N VAL A 588 -2.74 38.87 12.51
CA VAL A 588 -3.78 37.84 12.56
C VAL A 588 -5.15 38.47 12.52
N ILE A 589 -5.93 38.25 11.48
CA ILE A 589 -7.29 38.78 11.29
C ILE A 589 -8.39 37.74 11.47
N GLY A 590 -8.05 36.47 11.40
CA GLY A 590 -9.02 35.37 11.51
C GLY A 590 -8.40 34.08 11.98
N VAL A 591 -9.25 33.21 12.51
CA VAL A 591 -8.89 31.83 12.90
C VAL A 591 -9.85 30.89 12.24
N VAL A 592 -9.30 29.92 11.52
CA VAL A 592 -10.06 28.82 10.89
C VAL A 592 -9.89 27.55 11.69
N LYS A 593 -10.90 26.67 11.57
CA LYS A 593 -10.83 25.33 12.12
C LYS A 593 -9.71 24.54 11.46
N ASP A 594 -9.12 23.63 12.22
CA ASP A 594 -8.08 22.75 11.70
C ASP A 594 -8.53 21.97 10.46
N ILE A 595 -7.70 21.97 9.42
CA ILE A 595 -7.91 21.23 8.20
C ILE A 595 -6.84 20.16 8.04
N TYR A 596 -7.26 19.02 7.51
CA TYR A 596 -6.36 17.91 7.19
C TYR A 596 -5.80 18.12 5.78
N PHE A 597 -4.60 18.67 5.68
CA PHE A 597 -3.94 18.87 4.40
C PHE A 597 -2.80 17.86 4.15
N GLU A 598 -2.45 17.07 5.18
CA GLU A 598 -1.50 15.96 5.11
C GLU A 598 -2.16 14.63 5.45
N SER A 599 -1.39 13.55 5.32
CA SER A 599 -1.85 12.20 5.67
C SER A 599 -2.18 12.08 7.17
N PHE A 600 -3.23 11.32 7.50
CA PHE A 600 -3.63 10.98 8.88
C PHE A 600 -2.59 10.18 9.67
N HIS A 601 -1.47 9.86 9.06
CA HIS A 601 -0.29 9.34 9.75
C HIS A 601 0.43 10.43 10.57
N HIS A 602 0.26 11.70 10.20
CA HIS A 602 0.84 12.87 10.85
C HIS A 602 -0.22 13.67 11.64
N GLN A 603 0.25 14.41 12.62
CA GLN A 603 -0.60 15.37 13.34
C GLN A 603 -0.77 16.63 12.50
N ILE A 604 -1.89 17.32 12.66
CA ILE A 604 -2.09 18.64 12.05
C ILE A 604 -1.03 19.58 12.60
N ILE A 605 -0.32 20.23 11.69
CA ILE A 605 0.68 21.25 12.05
C ILE A 605 0.07 22.66 12.00
N PRO A 606 0.74 23.67 12.59
CA PRO A 606 0.38 25.06 12.45
C PRO A 606 0.26 25.45 10.98
N GLN A 607 -0.84 26.14 10.61
CA GLN A 607 -1.14 26.57 9.24
C GLN A 607 -1.40 28.08 9.22
N GLY A 608 -0.89 28.74 8.20
CA GLY A 608 -1.13 30.16 7.93
C GLY A 608 -1.54 30.38 6.48
N PHE A 609 -2.63 31.12 6.29
CA PHE A 609 -3.14 31.53 5.01
C PHE A 609 -2.78 32.98 4.78
N PHE A 610 -2.20 33.29 3.63
CA PHE A 610 -1.73 34.62 3.25
C PHE A 610 -2.37 35.03 1.94
N LEU A 611 -2.74 36.31 1.84
CA LEU A 611 -3.31 36.83 0.61
C LEU A 611 -2.18 37.12 -0.39
N GLU A 612 -2.25 36.50 -1.54
CA GLU A 612 -1.36 36.76 -2.65
C GLU A 612 -2.11 36.75 -3.99
N PRO A 613 -1.80 37.67 -4.93
CA PRO A 613 -2.32 37.60 -6.29
C PRO A 613 -1.78 36.37 -7.02
N PRO A 614 -2.49 35.90 -8.05
CA PRO A 614 -2.02 34.76 -8.86
C PRO A 614 -0.61 34.99 -9.42
N ASN A 615 0.24 34.00 -9.27
CA ASN A 615 1.63 34.00 -9.76
C ASN A 615 1.90 32.79 -10.66
N ASP A 616 3.15 32.60 -11.11
CA ASP A 616 3.56 31.52 -12.01
C ASP A 616 3.45 30.10 -11.38
N GLY A 617 3.23 30.00 -10.09
CA GLY A 617 3.00 28.74 -9.36
C GLY A 617 1.53 28.43 -9.11
N SER A 618 0.63 29.40 -9.40
CA SER A 618 -0.77 29.32 -8.97
C SER A 618 -1.55 28.19 -9.66
N ARG A 619 -2.45 27.59 -8.89
CA ARG A 619 -3.46 26.64 -9.32
C ARG A 619 -4.85 27.28 -9.24
N ILE A 620 -5.82 26.69 -9.94
CA ILE A 620 -7.21 27.15 -9.88
C ILE A 620 -8.07 26.05 -9.26
N LEU A 621 -8.78 26.40 -8.20
CA LEU A 621 -9.80 25.58 -7.59
C LEU A 621 -11.17 26.00 -8.14
N ILE A 622 -11.93 25.06 -8.66
CA ILE A 622 -13.28 25.28 -9.20
C ILE A 622 -14.25 24.41 -8.44
N LYS A 623 -15.06 25.01 -7.58
CA LYS A 623 -16.19 24.33 -6.93
C LYS A 623 -17.38 24.28 -7.89
N PHE A 624 -17.94 23.10 -8.09
CA PHE A 624 -19.08 22.91 -8.98
C PHE A 624 -20.22 22.13 -8.34
N ASN A 625 -21.45 22.40 -8.77
CA ASN A 625 -22.69 21.80 -8.27
C ASN A 625 -23.47 21.12 -9.40
N SER A 626 -22.79 20.41 -10.28
CA SER A 626 -23.41 19.81 -11.47
C SER A 626 -23.34 18.29 -11.41
N ASP A 627 -24.46 17.63 -11.70
CA ASP A 627 -24.50 16.20 -11.98
C ASP A 627 -23.94 15.85 -13.36
N GLN A 628 -23.70 16.87 -14.22
CA GLN A 628 -23.19 16.73 -15.58
C GLN A 628 -21.71 17.10 -15.67
N VAL A 629 -20.87 16.43 -14.89
CA VAL A 629 -19.41 16.65 -14.87
C VAL A 629 -18.75 16.63 -16.26
N PRO A 630 -19.05 15.69 -17.18
CA PRO A 630 -18.44 15.70 -18.53
C PRO A 630 -18.74 16.97 -19.33
N GLY A 631 -19.96 17.50 -19.22
CA GLY A 631 -20.37 18.74 -19.89
C GLY A 631 -19.64 19.97 -19.33
N LEU A 632 -19.50 20.03 -18.03
CA LEU A 632 -18.75 21.08 -17.34
C LEU A 632 -17.28 21.07 -17.75
N ILE A 633 -16.61 19.91 -17.71
CA ILE A 633 -15.20 19.76 -18.15
C ILE A 633 -15.04 20.20 -19.61
N LYS A 634 -15.98 19.84 -20.50
CA LYS A 634 -15.94 20.26 -21.89
C LYS A 634 -16.00 21.79 -22.03
N ASN A 635 -16.83 22.45 -21.24
CA ASN A 635 -16.94 23.92 -21.27
C ASN A 635 -15.70 24.60 -20.71
N VAL A 636 -15.13 24.07 -19.62
CA VAL A 636 -13.85 24.54 -19.04
C VAL A 636 -12.71 24.37 -20.05
N LYS A 637 -12.59 23.21 -20.68
CA LYS A 637 -11.61 22.98 -21.75
C LYS A 637 -11.76 23.94 -22.93
N LYS A 638 -13.00 24.20 -23.37
CA LYS A 638 -13.27 25.14 -24.45
C LYS A 638 -12.89 26.57 -24.09
N LEU A 639 -13.15 26.99 -22.84
CA LEU A 639 -12.74 28.31 -22.37
C LEU A 639 -11.22 28.42 -22.29
N TRP A 640 -10.56 27.36 -21.77
CA TRP A 640 -9.11 27.29 -21.72
C TRP A 640 -8.46 27.41 -23.08
N SER A 641 -8.88 26.59 -24.06
CA SER A 641 -8.33 26.63 -25.43
C SER A 641 -8.52 27.97 -26.13
N LYS A 642 -9.53 28.76 -25.76
CA LYS A 642 -9.71 30.12 -26.25
C LYS A 642 -8.67 31.10 -25.69
N MET A 643 -8.21 30.90 -24.47
CA MET A 643 -7.27 31.79 -23.78
C MET A 643 -5.83 31.35 -23.92
N VAL A 644 -5.61 30.04 -23.97
CA VAL A 644 -4.31 29.36 -24.05
C VAL A 644 -4.38 28.32 -25.18
N PRO A 645 -4.35 28.75 -26.48
CA PRO A 645 -4.60 27.84 -27.60
C PRO A 645 -3.53 26.76 -27.77
N ASP A 646 -2.29 27.04 -27.39
CA ASP A 646 -1.14 26.20 -27.67
C ASP A 646 -0.83 25.18 -26.54
N ARG A 647 -1.67 25.13 -25.54
CA ARG A 647 -1.46 24.24 -24.36
C ARG A 647 -2.74 23.59 -23.90
N ASP A 648 -2.65 22.31 -23.63
CA ASP A 648 -3.76 21.58 -23.00
C ASP A 648 -3.91 21.92 -21.52
N ILE A 649 -5.16 21.96 -21.07
CA ILE A 649 -5.47 22.14 -19.66
C ILE A 649 -5.13 20.87 -18.88
N ARG A 650 -4.45 21.04 -17.75
CA ARG A 650 -4.17 19.95 -16.80
C ARG A 650 -5.04 20.12 -15.58
N PHE A 651 -5.80 19.12 -15.28
CA PHE A 651 -6.69 19.14 -14.13
C PHE A 651 -6.82 17.76 -13.49
N ASN A 652 -7.13 17.76 -12.22
CA ASN A 652 -7.53 16.60 -11.43
C ASN A 652 -8.66 16.99 -10.48
N PHE A 653 -9.26 16.02 -9.81
CA PHE A 653 -10.21 16.31 -8.74
C PHE A 653 -9.48 16.31 -7.39
N LEU A 654 -9.84 17.25 -6.52
CA LEU A 654 -9.23 17.38 -5.19
C LEU A 654 -9.34 16.10 -4.37
N ASN A 655 -10.43 15.36 -4.50
CA ASN A 655 -10.60 14.07 -3.85
C ASN A 655 -9.61 13.00 -4.34
N ASP A 656 -9.13 13.09 -5.58
CA ASP A 656 -8.14 12.14 -6.10
C ASP A 656 -6.78 12.35 -5.44
N ASP A 657 -6.42 13.59 -5.10
CA ASP A 657 -5.19 13.92 -4.38
C ASP A 657 -5.21 13.32 -2.97
N PHE A 658 -6.32 13.49 -2.24
CA PHE A 658 -6.50 12.83 -0.94
C PHE A 658 -6.52 11.31 -1.06
N ASN A 659 -7.15 10.76 -2.10
CA ASN A 659 -7.21 9.33 -2.34
C ASN A 659 -5.85 8.73 -2.66
N PHE A 660 -4.96 9.50 -3.27
CA PHE A 660 -3.59 9.08 -3.56
C PHE A 660 -2.81 8.74 -2.28
N TRP A 661 -2.96 9.51 -1.21
CA TRP A 661 -2.32 9.28 0.09
C TRP A 661 -2.68 7.93 0.71
N TYR A 662 -3.95 7.49 0.53
CA TYR A 662 -4.47 6.25 1.13
C TYR A 662 -4.61 5.13 0.10
N LYS A 663 -4.00 5.27 -1.07
CA LYS A 663 -4.05 4.26 -2.14
C LYS A 663 -3.54 2.91 -1.67
N ASN A 664 -2.47 2.89 -0.87
CA ASN A 664 -1.88 1.66 -0.35
C ASN A 664 -2.73 1.04 0.75
N GLU A 665 -3.30 1.83 1.67
CA GLU A 665 -4.21 1.35 2.70
C GLU A 665 -5.49 0.78 2.08
N ARG A 666 -6.04 1.43 1.06
CA ARG A 666 -7.19 0.91 0.31
C ARG A 666 -6.86 -0.42 -0.37
N LYS A 667 -5.74 -0.51 -1.06
CA LYS A 667 -5.28 -1.77 -1.69
C LYS A 667 -5.05 -2.85 -0.65
N THR A 668 -4.44 -2.50 0.47
CA THR A 668 -4.26 -3.41 1.61
C THR A 668 -5.60 -3.93 2.14
N GLY A 669 -6.58 -3.04 2.33
CA GLY A 669 -7.92 -3.39 2.76
C GLY A 669 -8.64 -4.31 1.77
N GLN A 670 -8.57 -4.00 0.49
CA GLN A 670 -9.16 -4.81 -0.58
C GLN A 670 -8.51 -6.19 -0.69
N LEU A 671 -7.18 -6.27 -0.63
CA LEU A 671 -6.46 -7.55 -0.60
C LEU A 671 -6.81 -8.37 0.63
N ALA A 672 -6.88 -7.74 1.81
CA ALA A 672 -7.30 -8.41 3.04
C ALA A 672 -8.73 -8.97 2.91
N LEU A 673 -9.64 -8.22 2.28
CA LEU A 673 -11.01 -8.68 2.02
C LEU A 673 -11.06 -9.87 1.05
N MET A 674 -10.30 -9.82 -0.05
CA MET A 674 -10.21 -10.95 -0.99
C MET A 674 -9.66 -12.21 -0.31
N LEU A 675 -8.59 -12.07 0.47
CA LEU A 675 -8.00 -13.17 1.23
C LEU A 675 -8.94 -13.71 2.32
N THR A 676 -9.72 -12.83 2.95
CA THR A 676 -10.78 -13.22 3.89
C THR A 676 -11.87 -14.03 3.18
N GLY A 677 -12.27 -13.62 1.97
CA GLY A 677 -13.21 -14.39 1.14
C GLY A 677 -12.69 -15.79 0.82
N ILE A 678 -11.42 -15.91 0.42
CA ILE A 678 -10.77 -17.20 0.18
C ILE A 678 -10.73 -18.05 1.47
N ALA A 679 -10.36 -17.46 2.60
CA ALA A 679 -10.31 -18.15 3.88
C ALA A 679 -11.69 -18.68 4.31
N ILE A 680 -12.74 -17.85 4.15
CA ILE A 680 -14.14 -18.24 4.42
C ILE A 680 -14.55 -19.40 3.50
N PHE A 681 -14.27 -19.29 2.20
CA PHE A 681 -14.60 -20.33 1.23
C PHE A 681 -13.91 -21.65 1.56
N LEU A 682 -12.60 -21.62 1.83
CA LEU A 682 -11.84 -22.80 2.23
C LEU A 682 -12.39 -23.41 3.53
N SER A 683 -12.68 -22.56 4.53
CA SER A 683 -13.24 -23.02 5.79
C SER A 683 -14.61 -23.70 5.60
N SER A 684 -15.45 -23.11 4.77
CA SER A 684 -16.78 -23.68 4.46
C SER A 684 -16.66 -25.02 3.72
N LEU A 685 -15.73 -25.15 2.77
CA LEU A 685 -15.47 -26.43 2.07
C LEU A 685 -14.99 -27.53 3.04
N GLY A 686 -14.06 -27.20 3.93
CA GLY A 686 -13.58 -28.14 4.95
C GLY A 686 -14.69 -28.58 5.90
N LEU A 687 -15.47 -27.64 6.38
CA LEU A 687 -16.61 -27.89 7.27
C LEU A 687 -17.68 -28.74 6.56
N LEU A 688 -18.05 -28.41 5.33
CA LEU A 688 -19.02 -29.14 4.53
C LEU A 688 -18.62 -30.62 4.40
N SER A 689 -17.35 -30.89 4.12
CA SER A 689 -16.84 -32.25 3.96
C SER A 689 -16.83 -33.03 5.27
N LEU A 690 -16.45 -32.37 6.39
CA LEU A 690 -16.52 -32.98 7.73
C LEU A 690 -17.95 -33.30 8.16
N VAL A 691 -18.88 -32.38 7.91
CA VAL A 691 -20.30 -32.59 8.20
C VAL A 691 -20.84 -33.73 7.36
N MET A 692 -20.50 -33.78 6.07
CA MET A 692 -20.93 -34.88 5.18
C MET A 692 -20.47 -36.24 5.71
N LEU A 693 -19.21 -36.37 6.14
CA LEU A 693 -18.66 -37.58 6.70
C LEU A 693 -19.30 -37.95 8.05
N SER A 694 -19.52 -36.95 8.93
CA SER A 694 -20.19 -37.13 10.23
C SER A 694 -21.63 -37.59 10.06
N VAL A 695 -22.36 -37.04 9.09
CA VAL A 695 -23.72 -37.43 8.76
C VAL A 695 -23.77 -38.84 8.20
N ASN A 696 -22.89 -39.18 7.25
CA ASN A 696 -22.83 -40.54 6.67
C ASN A 696 -22.52 -41.60 7.74
N SER A 697 -21.69 -41.31 8.74
CA SER A 697 -21.39 -42.23 9.84
C SER A 697 -22.53 -42.39 10.83
N ARG A 698 -23.50 -41.47 10.87
CA ARG A 698 -24.67 -41.47 11.75
C ARG A 698 -25.98 -41.71 11.01
N THR A 699 -25.92 -42.15 9.76
CA THR A 699 -27.09 -42.33 8.90
C THR A 699 -28.13 -43.30 9.56
N LYS A 700 -27.64 -44.36 10.19
CA LYS A 700 -28.52 -45.33 10.92
C LYS A 700 -29.15 -44.68 12.16
N GLU A 701 -28.40 -43.92 12.95
CA GLU A 701 -28.91 -43.16 14.15
C GLU A 701 -29.98 -42.12 13.72
N ILE A 702 -29.70 -41.38 12.67
CA ILE A 702 -30.64 -40.38 12.10
C ILE A 702 -31.89 -41.09 11.57
N GLY A 703 -31.75 -42.25 10.91
CA GLY A 703 -32.86 -43.06 10.43
C GLY A 703 -33.75 -43.58 11.57
N ILE A 704 -33.15 -44.13 12.61
CA ILE A 704 -33.90 -44.62 13.81
C ILE A 704 -34.66 -43.48 14.48
N ARG A 705 -34.01 -42.34 14.72
CA ARG A 705 -34.65 -41.18 15.34
C ARG A 705 -35.84 -40.66 14.51
N LYS A 706 -35.70 -40.66 13.20
CA LYS A 706 -36.76 -40.28 12.28
C LYS A 706 -37.96 -41.24 12.32
N VAL A 707 -37.70 -42.54 12.41
CA VAL A 707 -38.74 -43.56 12.55
C VAL A 707 -39.46 -43.43 13.92
N VAL A 708 -38.72 -43.02 14.96
CA VAL A 708 -39.28 -42.76 16.31
C VAL A 708 -40.01 -41.42 16.40
N GLY A 709 -40.06 -40.62 15.31
CA GLY A 709 -40.85 -39.40 15.22
C GLY A 709 -40.10 -38.09 15.40
N ALA A 710 -38.72 -38.11 15.41
CA ALA A 710 -37.95 -36.88 15.50
C ALA A 710 -38.19 -35.99 14.25
N LYS A 711 -38.47 -34.70 14.48
CA LYS A 711 -38.64 -33.70 13.43
C LYS A 711 -37.29 -33.28 12.82
N ILE A 712 -37.30 -32.91 11.53
CA ILE A 712 -36.11 -32.44 10.84
C ILE A 712 -35.36 -31.29 11.54
N PRO A 713 -36.03 -30.25 12.08
CA PRO A 713 -35.37 -29.18 12.83
C PRO A 713 -34.60 -29.67 14.08
N GLU A 714 -35.12 -30.69 14.77
CA GLU A 714 -34.46 -31.25 15.95
C GLU A 714 -33.15 -31.97 15.61
N LEU A 715 -33.13 -32.68 14.49
CA LEU A 715 -31.92 -33.31 13.96
C LEU A 715 -30.89 -32.29 13.51
N ILE A 716 -31.33 -31.22 12.83
CA ILE A 716 -30.46 -30.10 12.43
C ILE A 716 -29.85 -29.40 13.65
N TYR A 717 -30.68 -29.11 14.68
CA TYR A 717 -30.21 -28.49 15.92
C TYR A 717 -29.14 -29.34 16.62
N LEU A 718 -29.34 -30.62 16.74
CA LEU A 718 -28.40 -31.56 17.37
C LEU A 718 -27.02 -31.58 16.64
N LEU A 719 -27.05 -31.53 15.32
CA LEU A 719 -25.81 -31.53 14.51
C LEU A 719 -25.08 -30.17 14.59
N ASN A 720 -25.86 -29.07 14.63
CA ASN A 720 -25.29 -27.71 14.73
C ASN A 720 -24.66 -27.43 16.10
N LEU A 721 -25.24 -27.91 17.19
CA LEU A 721 -24.82 -27.61 18.58
C LEU A 721 -23.35 -27.88 18.84
N LYS A 722 -22.82 -28.91 18.19
CA LYS A 722 -21.41 -29.27 18.28
C LYS A 722 -20.48 -28.20 17.71
N TYR A 723 -20.82 -27.68 16.52
CA TYR A 723 -20.04 -26.67 15.83
C TYR A 723 -20.16 -25.29 16.48
N ILE A 724 -21.34 -25.00 17.07
CA ILE A 724 -21.54 -23.79 17.88
C ILE A 724 -20.60 -23.78 19.10
N LYS A 725 -20.42 -24.89 19.80
CA LYS A 725 -19.47 -24.99 20.93
C LYS A 725 -18.04 -24.68 20.50
N TRP A 726 -17.61 -25.22 19.39
CA TRP A 726 -16.23 -24.97 18.91
C TRP A 726 -16.06 -23.54 18.40
N PHE A 727 -17.11 -22.99 17.79
CA PHE A 727 -17.11 -21.59 17.39
C PHE A 727 -16.98 -20.67 18.62
N VAL A 728 -17.72 -20.91 19.69
CA VAL A 728 -17.64 -20.09 20.90
C VAL A 728 -16.22 -20.12 21.48
N ILE A 729 -15.59 -21.31 21.52
CA ILE A 729 -14.19 -21.44 21.96
C ILE A 729 -13.27 -20.63 21.05
N ALA A 730 -13.41 -20.77 19.73
CA ALA A 730 -12.63 -20.02 18.75
C ALA A 730 -12.82 -18.50 18.91
N TYR A 731 -14.05 -18.05 19.16
CA TYR A 731 -14.38 -16.64 19.34
C TYR A 731 -13.71 -16.03 20.58
N ILE A 732 -13.69 -16.78 21.71
CA ILE A 732 -13.04 -16.36 22.96
C ILE A 732 -11.54 -16.09 22.75
N PHE A 733 -10.86 -16.89 21.92
CA PHE A 733 -9.43 -16.67 21.61
C PHE A 733 -9.20 -15.66 20.49
N ALA A 734 -10.07 -15.65 19.48
CA ALA A 734 -9.91 -14.77 18.31
C ALA A 734 -10.13 -13.29 18.65
N CYS A 735 -11.10 -12.95 19.51
CA CYS A 735 -11.38 -11.55 19.85
C CYS A 735 -10.20 -10.84 20.52
N PRO A 736 -9.59 -11.36 21.61
CA PRO A 736 -8.42 -10.70 22.21
C PRO A 736 -7.24 -10.58 21.23
N ALA A 737 -6.99 -11.63 20.43
CA ALA A 737 -5.95 -11.61 19.42
C ALA A 737 -6.20 -10.52 18.36
N SER A 738 -7.46 -10.40 17.90
CA SER A 738 -7.86 -9.36 16.94
C SER A 738 -7.72 -7.97 17.54
N ILE A 739 -8.12 -7.76 18.79
CA ILE A 739 -7.96 -6.48 19.49
C ILE A 739 -6.48 -6.09 19.55
N PHE A 740 -5.62 -7.02 19.94
CA PHE A 740 -4.19 -6.76 20.06
C PHE A 740 -3.57 -6.39 18.70
N LEU A 741 -3.83 -7.19 17.65
CA LEU A 741 -3.27 -6.97 16.33
C LEU A 741 -3.79 -5.68 15.69
N MET A 742 -5.09 -5.41 15.80
CA MET A 742 -5.70 -4.22 15.22
C MET A 742 -5.30 -2.95 15.96
N ASN A 743 -5.16 -2.98 17.30
CA ASN A 743 -4.58 -1.85 18.04
C ASN A 743 -3.15 -1.55 17.60
N LYS A 744 -2.32 -2.58 17.38
CA LYS A 744 -0.95 -2.40 16.89
C LYS A 744 -0.92 -1.76 15.50
N TRP A 745 -1.81 -2.18 14.61
CA TRP A 745 -1.92 -1.60 13.27
C TRP A 745 -2.42 -0.14 13.30
N LEU A 746 -3.46 0.15 14.09
CA LEU A 746 -4.02 1.49 14.23
C LEU A 746 -3.04 2.50 14.85
N ARG A 747 -2.03 2.07 15.59
CA ARG A 747 -0.98 2.95 16.13
C ARG A 747 -0.13 3.63 15.07
N ASN A 748 -0.15 3.15 13.84
CA ASN A 748 0.53 3.81 12.72
C ASN A 748 -0.18 5.10 12.27
N PHE A 749 -1.41 5.36 12.75
CA PHE A 749 -2.17 6.56 12.44
C PHE A 749 -2.17 7.50 13.66
N ALA A 750 -1.90 8.79 13.42
CA ALA A 750 -2.06 9.83 14.44
C ALA A 750 -3.55 9.99 14.79
N TYR A 751 -4.42 9.93 13.77
CA TYR A 751 -5.87 9.98 13.93
C TYR A 751 -6.48 8.63 13.58
N ARG A 752 -7.05 7.98 14.57
CA ARG A 752 -7.55 6.61 14.48
C ARG A 752 -8.97 6.43 14.98
N THR A 753 -9.70 5.51 14.37
CA THR A 753 -11.03 5.10 14.84
C THR A 753 -10.93 4.30 16.14
N ALA A 754 -11.95 4.40 16.98
CA ALA A 754 -12.08 3.54 18.14
C ALA A 754 -12.41 2.08 17.72
N LEU A 755 -11.89 1.12 18.48
CA LEU A 755 -12.25 -0.30 18.34
C LEU A 755 -13.52 -0.56 19.14
N ASP A 756 -14.69 -0.36 18.49
CA ASP A 756 -15.97 -0.57 19.13
C ASP A 756 -16.31 -2.07 19.23
N TRP A 757 -16.99 -2.46 20.30
CA TRP A 757 -17.41 -3.84 20.56
C TRP A 757 -18.26 -4.44 19.44
N TRP A 758 -19.08 -3.62 18.75
CA TRP A 758 -19.99 -4.08 17.71
C TRP A 758 -19.26 -4.67 16.49
N VAL A 759 -18.03 -4.23 16.19
CA VAL A 759 -17.20 -4.77 15.08
C VAL A 759 -16.92 -6.25 15.32
N PHE A 760 -16.54 -6.61 16.54
CA PHE A 760 -16.27 -7.99 16.94
C PHE A 760 -17.55 -8.82 16.93
N THR A 761 -18.65 -8.27 17.44
CA THR A 761 -19.96 -8.93 17.43
C THR A 761 -20.43 -9.21 16.01
N LEU A 762 -20.32 -8.23 15.10
CA LEU A 762 -20.70 -8.38 13.70
C LEU A 762 -19.83 -9.45 13.00
N ALA A 763 -18.52 -9.44 13.21
CA ALA A 763 -17.62 -10.47 12.68
C ALA A 763 -18.00 -11.86 13.20
N GLY A 764 -18.34 -11.98 14.49
CA GLY A 764 -18.84 -13.21 15.10
C GLY A 764 -20.16 -13.69 14.49
N VAL A 765 -21.12 -12.79 14.31
CA VAL A 765 -22.42 -13.10 13.69
C VAL A 765 -22.27 -13.59 12.26
N ILE A 766 -21.43 -12.93 11.46
CA ILE A 766 -21.15 -13.34 10.07
C ILE A 766 -20.48 -14.72 10.04
N ALA A 767 -19.44 -14.93 10.83
CA ALA A 767 -18.73 -16.21 10.88
C ALA A 767 -19.65 -17.34 11.35
N MET A 768 -20.46 -17.10 12.40
CA MET A 768 -21.45 -18.04 12.90
C MET A 768 -22.52 -18.33 11.83
N GLY A 769 -23.02 -17.31 11.15
CA GLY A 769 -24.00 -17.45 10.06
C GLY A 769 -23.49 -18.36 8.94
N ILE A 770 -22.23 -18.19 8.51
CA ILE A 770 -21.61 -19.02 7.48
C ILE A 770 -21.51 -20.47 7.96
N ILE A 771 -21.10 -20.70 9.21
CA ILE A 771 -20.99 -22.04 9.79
C ILE A 771 -22.38 -22.70 9.85
N LEU A 772 -23.38 -22.00 10.36
CA LEU A 772 -24.74 -22.52 10.48
C LEU A 772 -25.36 -22.81 9.12
N LEU A 773 -25.18 -21.95 8.13
CA LEU A 773 -25.65 -22.18 6.76
C LEU A 773 -25.01 -23.44 6.18
N THR A 774 -23.69 -23.58 6.30
CA THR A 774 -22.93 -24.73 5.76
C THR A 774 -23.37 -26.04 6.42
N VAL A 775 -23.48 -26.06 7.74
CA VAL A 775 -23.86 -27.25 8.51
C VAL A 775 -25.32 -27.60 8.30
N SER A 776 -26.22 -26.61 8.38
CA SER A 776 -27.67 -26.83 8.24
C SER A 776 -28.06 -27.31 6.85
N TRP A 777 -27.41 -26.75 5.79
CA TRP A 777 -27.64 -27.22 4.41
C TRP A 777 -27.36 -28.73 4.28
N GLN A 778 -26.22 -29.18 4.78
CA GLN A 778 -25.83 -30.58 4.66
C GLN A 778 -26.68 -31.49 5.59
N SER A 779 -26.98 -31.02 6.79
CA SER A 779 -27.82 -31.73 7.74
C SER A 779 -29.26 -31.88 7.22
N TRP A 780 -29.80 -30.85 6.59
CA TRP A 780 -31.12 -30.87 5.95
C TRP A 780 -31.18 -31.88 4.81
N ARG A 781 -30.15 -31.86 3.94
CA ARG A 781 -30.02 -32.85 2.82
C ARG A 781 -29.98 -34.28 3.33
N ALA A 782 -29.31 -34.51 4.46
CA ALA A 782 -29.20 -35.82 5.07
C ALA A 782 -30.51 -36.26 5.76
N ALA A 783 -31.17 -35.36 6.48
CA ALA A 783 -32.44 -35.61 7.17
C ALA A 783 -33.59 -35.88 6.18
N ASN A 784 -33.48 -35.36 4.96
CA ASN A 784 -34.50 -35.62 3.91
C ASN A 784 -34.34 -36.97 3.20
N ARG A 785 -33.24 -37.72 3.41
CA ARG A 785 -33.11 -39.08 2.84
C ARG A 785 -34.19 -40.03 3.39
N ASN A 786 -34.57 -40.99 2.54
CA ASN A 786 -35.58 -41.98 2.90
C ASN A 786 -35.06 -42.87 4.04
N PRO A 787 -35.81 -43.01 5.18
CA PRO A 787 -35.39 -43.84 6.30
C PRO A 787 -35.21 -45.33 5.93
N VAL A 788 -35.96 -45.83 4.97
CA VAL A 788 -35.84 -47.23 4.49
C VAL A 788 -34.51 -47.49 3.82
N GLU A 789 -34.00 -46.54 3.03
CA GLU A 789 -32.66 -46.62 2.43
C GLU A 789 -31.56 -46.53 3.48
N ALA A 790 -31.77 -45.68 4.52
CA ALA A 790 -30.83 -45.51 5.62
C ALA A 790 -30.67 -46.76 6.51
N LEU A 791 -31.72 -47.59 6.61
CA LEU A 791 -31.70 -48.85 7.38
C LEU A 791 -31.31 -50.08 6.58
N ARG A 792 -31.41 -50.03 5.25
CA ARG A 792 -31.08 -51.12 4.31
C ARG A 792 -29.60 -51.23 3.96
N TYR A 793 -28.78 -50.27 4.33
CA TYR A 793 -27.32 -50.32 4.13
C TYR A 793 -26.67 -51.22 5.16
N GLU A 794 -26.48 -52.51 4.83
CA GLU A 794 -25.48 -53.39 5.47
C GLU A 794 -24.09 -53.26 4.83
#